data_882c8576db4a087bb581658379abb6e5
#
_entry.id   882c8576db4a087bb581658379abb6e5
#
_cell.length_a   1.000
_cell.length_b   1.000
_cell.length_c   1.000
_cell.angle_alpha   90.00
_cell.angle_beta   90.00
_cell.angle_gamma   90.00
#
_symmetry.space_group_name_H-M   'P 1'
#
loop_
_entity.id
_entity.type
_entity.pdbx_description
1 polymer ?
#
loop_
_entity_poly.entity_id
_entity_poly.type
_entity_poly.pdbx_seq_one_letter_code
_entity_poly.pdbx_strand_id
1 'polypeptide(L)'
;MSLSKHLSARRLVPALFPLAHADAASAAASRRARRRDAFVSTPPAPPPSPSSVRLAEPLPSLAPSRRALHNRILALLSPPATAAPAPALATDDLAAPAEARDDLAEAALLARHALHSNCRPSSFTCVAVLAALLRARRLDDFFALHRFSIQAAVAPTAATHALYLSALAARRLPDSALLHLRQIARAGSPVPPSPTAYRVVVKCLVADHGRLHHAIELKDEMLASGFVGPDPHVYSLLMAGCVQAGDGAKAVELYQELQDKLGGEPVLDGIVYGSLMKAYFLMGMEEKAMECYEEVLGPESEVRFGAESYNEVLDALGQNHMLQDALKLFDRMLAEHDHPLRIVVDVRSFSVMVDAYCAAGRFEDAITLFHRMEEYKVIPDVAAYNNLIRHLGLNRLVDEAEVLHKEMDNHSLVADEETHVLLMDACFRADRPDDGVSYFNKMSELGLKPEASHYHKIVDGLTGLSLLDKAQEYFDQMKEKEINPSIATYETLLKAYVGATRLDDAAKVAKGILLDEKVIFTDEMKELLEGALRGEGREDDIAKLYEDVEREKAEAVVRAAEEKARAEAQAREERAARRAEAAAKDEAAAKASAAAIEAILGHRRRTEGETEASASTPNALDGGLLSRLGLRSSGEGTLQDIPPLRDETKGDGQEQL
;
A
#
# COMPACT_ATOMS: atom_id res chain seq x y z
N MET A 1 -51.74 0.93 34.72
CA MET A 1 -50.84 0.34 35.72
C MET A 1 -49.73 -0.38 34.94
N SER A 2 -48.70 0.34 34.72
CA SER A 2 -47.36 0.09 35.30
C SER A 2 -46.72 -1.24 34.93
N LEU A 3 -45.82 -1.19 33.98
CA LEU A 3 -44.50 -1.79 34.13
C LEU A 3 -43.55 -1.22 33.06
N SER A 4 -42.98 -0.10 33.47
CA SER A 4 -41.72 0.43 32.94
C SER A 4 -40.56 -0.42 33.46
N LYS A 5 -39.53 -0.46 32.67
CA LYS A 5 -38.10 -0.69 32.98
C LYS A 5 -37.47 -1.93 32.39
N HIS A 6 -36.49 -1.62 31.65
CA HIS A 6 -35.25 -2.26 31.27
C HIS A 6 -35.10 -2.54 29.77
N LEU A 7 -34.89 -1.47 29.03
CA LEU A 7 -34.12 -1.53 27.80
C LEU A 7 -32.84 -0.76 28.01
N SER A 8 -31.84 -1.50 28.51
CA SER A 8 -30.47 -1.08 28.51
C SER A 8 -29.98 -1.07 27.05
N ALA A 9 -29.89 0.12 26.49
CA ALA A 9 -29.35 0.35 25.16
C ALA A 9 -27.87 -0.06 25.11
N ARG A 10 -27.59 -1.26 24.65
CA ARG A 10 -26.28 -1.60 24.12
C ARG A 10 -26.13 -0.89 22.79
N ARG A 11 -25.53 0.29 22.82
CA ARG A 11 -25.06 0.98 21.61
C ARG A 11 -24.03 0.09 20.93
N LEU A 12 -24.39 -0.45 19.78
CA LEU A 12 -23.43 -1.01 18.83
C LEU A 12 -22.54 0.11 18.31
N VAL A 13 -21.27 -0.10 18.40
CA VAL A 13 -20.20 0.85 18.14
C VAL A 13 -20.06 1.04 16.64
N PRO A 14 -20.25 2.21 16.08
CA PRO A 14 -19.77 2.50 14.73
C PRO A 14 -18.32 2.93 14.82
N ALA A 15 -17.52 2.39 13.93
CA ALA A 15 -16.18 2.85 13.58
C ALA A 15 -15.09 2.81 14.66
N LEU A 16 -14.01 2.25 14.31
CA LEU A 16 -12.74 1.96 15.00
C LEU A 16 -12.09 3.11 15.80
N PHE A 17 -12.66 4.30 15.87
CA PHE A 17 -11.98 5.49 16.40
C PHE A 17 -12.56 6.19 17.65
N PRO A 18 -13.82 6.05 18.07
CA PRO A 18 -14.28 6.66 19.33
C PRO A 18 -13.88 5.89 20.60
N LEU A 19 -13.57 4.60 20.50
CA LEU A 19 -13.27 3.74 21.67
C LEU A 19 -11.97 4.08 22.40
N ALA A 20 -11.02 4.71 21.71
CA ALA A 20 -9.74 5.04 22.31
C ALA A 20 -9.81 6.14 23.40
N HIS A 21 -10.81 7.02 23.36
CA HIS A 21 -10.94 8.10 24.34
C HIS A 21 -11.75 7.72 25.59
N ALA A 22 -12.70 6.80 25.50
CA ALA A 22 -13.54 6.42 26.62
C ALA A 22 -12.82 5.55 27.66
N ASP A 23 -11.99 4.61 27.18
CA ASP A 23 -11.26 3.70 28.09
C ASP A 23 -10.09 4.38 28.81
N ALA A 24 -9.47 5.42 28.21
CA ALA A 24 -8.42 6.19 28.87
C ALA A 24 -8.92 7.00 30.07
N ALA A 25 -10.16 7.48 30.00
CA ALA A 25 -10.77 8.23 31.11
C ALA A 25 -11.19 7.31 32.27
N SER A 26 -11.71 6.12 31.96
CA SER A 26 -12.13 5.14 32.96
C SER A 26 -10.94 4.51 33.71
N ALA A 27 -9.86 4.17 32.98
CA ALA A 27 -8.64 3.64 33.59
C ALA A 27 -7.89 4.68 34.42
N ALA A 28 -8.01 5.97 34.11
CA ALA A 28 -7.42 7.05 34.90
C ALA A 28 -8.16 7.30 36.22
N ALA A 29 -9.49 7.13 36.24
CA ALA A 29 -10.29 7.33 37.45
C ALA A 29 -10.07 6.24 38.53
N SER A 30 -9.91 4.98 38.08
CA SER A 30 -9.76 3.85 39.02
C SER A 30 -8.38 3.78 39.68
N ARG A 31 -7.35 4.43 39.12
CA ARG A 31 -5.98 4.48 39.70
C ARG A 31 -5.67 5.72 40.52
N ARG A 32 -6.58 6.71 40.55
CA ARG A 32 -6.42 7.92 41.38
C ARG A 32 -6.59 7.67 42.88
N ALA A 33 -7.19 6.54 43.26
CA ALA A 33 -7.50 6.24 44.66
C ALA A 33 -6.35 5.61 45.45
N ARG A 34 -5.22 5.23 44.84
CA ARG A 34 -4.17 4.44 45.54
C ARG A 34 -2.76 5.02 45.56
N ARG A 35 -2.51 6.27 45.12
CA ARG A 35 -1.20 6.91 45.30
C ARG A 35 -1.35 8.43 45.47
N ARG A 36 -1.75 8.86 46.66
CA ARG A 36 -1.37 10.15 47.20
C ARG A 36 -0.14 9.91 48.04
N ASP A 37 1.01 10.16 47.48
CA ASP A 37 2.20 10.63 48.18
C ASP A 37 3.34 10.88 47.21
N ALA A 38 3.94 12.05 47.37
CA ALA A 38 5.21 12.50 46.81
C ALA A 38 5.29 12.75 45.28
N PHE A 39 5.11 13.98 44.86
CA PHE A 39 6.15 14.73 44.16
C PHE A 39 5.73 16.20 44.00
N VAL A 40 6.42 17.08 44.68
CA VAL A 40 6.38 18.53 44.40
C VAL A 40 7.17 18.73 43.09
N SER A 41 6.49 19.06 42.03
CA SER A 41 7.13 19.43 40.76
C SER A 41 6.84 20.88 40.40
N THR A 42 7.90 21.63 40.17
CA THR A 42 7.89 22.93 39.50
C THR A 42 7.16 22.83 38.16
N PRO A 43 6.39 23.83 37.77
CA PRO A 43 5.68 23.79 36.50
C PRO A 43 6.68 23.73 35.34
N PRO A 44 6.50 22.84 34.36
CA PRO A 44 7.37 22.79 33.21
C PRO A 44 7.18 24.04 32.33
N ALA A 45 8.29 24.51 31.73
CA ALA A 45 8.25 25.57 30.73
C ALA A 45 7.31 25.21 29.59
N PRO A 46 6.64 26.19 28.95
CA PRO A 46 5.74 25.92 27.80
C PRO A 46 6.52 25.22 26.69
N PRO A 47 5.94 24.21 26.03
CA PRO A 47 6.61 23.50 24.97
C PRO A 47 6.89 24.45 23.79
N PRO A 48 8.04 24.29 23.12
CA PRO A 48 8.32 25.04 21.89
C PRO A 48 7.26 24.73 20.83
N SER A 49 6.95 25.70 20.00
CA SER A 49 5.97 25.57 18.93
C SER A 49 6.35 24.42 17.97
N PRO A 50 5.39 23.66 17.44
CA PRO A 50 5.64 22.45 16.63
C PRO A 50 6.52 22.65 15.39
N SER A 51 6.63 23.87 14.90
CA SER A 51 7.37 24.24 13.69
C SER A 51 8.90 24.30 13.84
N SER A 52 9.48 24.07 15.03
CA SER A 52 10.92 24.25 15.27
C SER A 52 11.74 22.98 15.47
N VAL A 53 11.13 21.80 15.46
CA VAL A 53 11.87 20.54 15.67
C VAL A 53 12.27 19.95 14.33
N ARG A 54 13.50 20.21 13.91
CA ARG A 54 14.09 19.55 12.74
C ARG A 54 14.46 18.10 13.09
N LEU A 55 14.15 17.17 12.17
CA LEU A 55 14.44 15.72 12.26
C LEU A 55 15.92 15.36 12.56
N ALA A 56 16.83 16.32 12.50
CA ALA A 56 18.27 16.14 12.69
C ALA A 56 18.78 16.56 14.10
N GLU A 57 17.93 17.08 14.98
CA GLU A 57 18.37 17.44 16.34
C GLU A 57 18.25 16.23 17.26
N PRO A 58 19.30 15.95 18.09
CA PRO A 58 19.19 14.90 19.10
C PRO A 58 18.06 15.25 20.06
N LEU A 59 17.15 14.31 20.29
CA LEU A 59 16.09 14.44 21.28
C LEU A 59 16.67 14.89 22.63
N PRO A 60 16.11 15.90 23.30
CA PRO A 60 16.65 16.38 24.56
C PRO A 60 16.73 15.23 25.55
N SER A 61 17.87 15.12 26.24
CA SER A 61 18.26 14.05 27.16
C SER A 61 17.44 13.99 28.47
N LEU A 62 16.36 14.71 28.56
CA LEU A 62 15.38 14.59 29.64
C LEU A 62 14.64 13.27 29.45
N ALA A 63 14.83 12.34 30.37
CA ALA A 63 14.02 11.14 30.45
C ALA A 63 12.54 11.55 30.58
N PRO A 64 11.78 11.59 29.48
CA PRO A 64 10.40 12.02 29.56
C PRO A 64 9.65 10.97 30.34
N SER A 65 8.84 11.38 31.30
CA SER A 65 7.95 10.43 31.95
C SER A 65 7.13 9.77 30.82
N ARG A 66 6.94 8.47 30.89
CA ARG A 66 6.14 7.67 29.89
C ARG A 66 4.84 8.37 29.49
N ARG A 67 4.28 9.14 30.39
CA ARG A 67 3.04 9.90 30.19
C ARG A 67 3.25 11.15 29.34
N ALA A 68 4.36 11.88 29.54
CA ALA A 68 4.66 13.07 28.75
C ALA A 68 4.93 12.70 27.29
N LEU A 69 5.67 11.61 27.05
CA LEU A 69 5.93 11.09 25.71
C LEU A 69 4.65 10.63 25.00
N HIS A 70 3.80 9.92 25.73
CA HIS A 70 2.49 9.49 25.23
C HIS A 70 1.61 10.68 24.83
N ASN A 71 1.50 11.68 25.70
CA ASN A 71 0.70 12.87 25.41
C ASN A 71 1.26 13.67 24.22
N ARG A 72 2.59 13.74 24.07
CA ARG A 72 3.22 14.39 22.92
C ARG A 72 2.90 13.67 21.62
N ILE A 73 3.01 12.34 21.60
CA ILE A 73 2.66 11.53 20.43
C ILE A 73 1.18 11.74 20.06
N LEU A 74 0.27 11.72 21.04
CA LEU A 74 -1.15 11.95 20.77
C LEU A 74 -1.43 13.38 20.28
N ALA A 75 -0.70 14.38 20.79
CA ALA A 75 -0.84 15.77 20.33
C ALA A 75 -0.42 15.93 18.85
N LEU A 76 0.66 15.26 18.43
CA LEU A 76 1.12 15.25 17.03
C LEU A 76 0.15 14.51 16.10
N LEU A 77 -0.61 13.54 16.61
CA LEU A 77 -1.59 12.78 15.83
C LEU A 77 -2.99 13.43 15.84
N SER A 78 -3.20 14.46 16.65
CA SER A 78 -4.47 15.19 16.68
C SER A 78 -4.51 16.24 15.56
N PRO A 79 -5.58 16.33 14.78
CA PRO A 79 -5.72 17.39 13.79
C PRO A 79 -5.63 18.76 14.47
N PRO A 80 -5.03 19.78 13.84
CA PRO A 80 -4.97 21.13 14.40
C PRO A 80 -6.36 21.62 14.76
N ALA A 81 -6.50 22.30 15.88
CA ALA A 81 -7.78 22.72 16.46
C ALA A 81 -8.63 23.64 15.56
N THR A 82 -8.09 24.06 14.42
CA THR A 82 -8.76 24.86 13.37
C THR A 82 -9.37 24.03 12.25
N ALA A 83 -9.09 22.72 12.19
CA ALA A 83 -9.72 21.84 11.22
C ALA A 83 -11.05 21.32 11.79
N ALA A 84 -12.13 21.48 11.05
CA ALA A 84 -13.41 20.83 11.35
C ALA A 84 -13.20 19.33 11.53
N PRO A 85 -14.00 18.64 12.37
CA PRO A 85 -13.83 17.21 12.59
C PRO A 85 -13.93 16.49 11.24
N ALA A 86 -12.80 15.96 10.76
CA ALA A 86 -12.78 15.15 9.58
C ALA A 86 -13.70 13.94 9.80
N PRO A 87 -14.60 13.62 8.88
CA PRO A 87 -15.43 12.45 8.98
C PRO A 87 -14.55 11.20 9.02
N ALA A 88 -14.86 10.31 9.93
CA ALA A 88 -14.25 9.01 10.01
C ALA A 88 -14.47 8.27 8.69
N LEU A 89 -13.40 7.69 8.13
CA LEU A 89 -13.41 6.88 6.91
C LEU A 89 -13.52 7.69 5.60
N ALA A 90 -12.53 8.56 5.32
CA ALA A 90 -12.23 8.87 3.94
C ALA A 90 -11.35 7.74 3.39
N THR A 91 -11.89 7.04 2.42
CA THR A 91 -11.17 6.20 1.47
C THR A 91 -10.09 7.02 0.77
N ASP A 92 -8.93 6.44 0.71
CA ASP A 92 -7.87 6.62 -0.29
C ASP A 92 -7.60 8.04 -0.84
N ASP A 93 -6.34 8.50 -0.66
CA ASP A 93 -5.66 9.60 -1.32
C ASP A 93 -5.92 11.05 -0.86
N LEU A 94 -5.76 11.34 0.43
CA LEU A 94 -5.34 12.67 0.84
C LEU A 94 -3.83 12.64 1.16
N ALA A 95 -3.05 13.18 0.25
CA ALA A 95 -1.71 13.62 0.58
C ALA A 95 -1.84 14.64 1.72
N ALA A 96 -1.56 14.19 2.94
CA ALA A 96 -1.57 15.07 4.10
C ALA A 96 -0.67 16.29 3.80
N PRO A 97 -1.06 17.52 4.20
CA PRO A 97 -0.23 18.70 4.07
C PRO A 97 1.18 18.41 4.61
N ALA A 98 2.20 19.03 4.06
CA ALA A 98 3.61 18.73 4.39
C ALA A 98 3.88 18.75 5.90
N GLU A 99 3.24 19.68 6.63
CA GLU A 99 3.32 19.79 8.10
C GLU A 99 2.76 18.53 8.80
N ALA A 100 1.65 17.98 8.34
CA ALA A 100 1.07 16.76 8.90
C ALA A 100 1.92 15.50 8.59
N ARG A 101 2.71 15.52 7.49
CA ARG A 101 3.68 14.46 7.19
C ARG A 101 4.87 14.48 8.15
N ASP A 102 5.34 15.67 8.50
CA ASP A 102 6.45 15.86 9.42
C ASP A 102 6.03 15.49 10.86
N ASP A 103 4.84 15.89 11.29
CA ASP A 103 4.27 15.53 12.59
C ASP A 103 4.09 14.02 12.73
N LEU A 104 3.64 13.34 11.70
CA LEU A 104 3.51 11.88 11.69
C LEU A 104 4.87 11.18 11.71
N ALA A 105 5.87 11.72 11.01
CA ALA A 105 7.23 11.21 11.06
C ALA A 105 7.85 11.40 12.46
N GLU A 106 7.64 12.55 13.09
CA GLU A 106 8.06 12.79 14.48
C GLU A 106 7.36 11.84 15.46
N ALA A 107 6.05 11.65 15.33
CA ALA A 107 5.29 10.70 16.16
C ALA A 107 5.82 9.26 16.04
N ALA A 108 6.16 8.82 14.83
CA ALA A 108 6.73 7.50 14.57
C ALA A 108 8.14 7.37 15.17
N LEU A 109 8.98 8.40 15.06
CA LEU A 109 10.32 8.44 15.67
C LEU A 109 10.25 8.43 17.19
N LEU A 110 9.34 9.20 17.78
CA LEU A 110 9.13 9.22 19.23
C LEU A 110 8.64 7.86 19.74
N ALA A 111 7.77 7.18 19.01
CA ALA A 111 7.32 5.83 19.35
C ALA A 111 8.49 4.82 19.30
N ARG A 112 9.36 4.88 18.29
CA ARG A 112 10.57 4.05 18.21
C ARG A 112 11.55 4.38 19.32
N HIS A 113 11.77 5.66 19.62
CA HIS A 113 12.65 6.09 20.72
C HIS A 113 12.13 5.60 22.08
N ALA A 114 10.82 5.63 22.30
CA ALA A 114 10.21 5.10 23.51
C ALA A 114 10.50 3.59 23.70
N LEU A 115 10.50 2.83 22.61
CA LEU A 115 10.84 1.42 22.61
C LEU A 115 12.31 1.17 22.97
N HIS A 116 13.23 1.97 22.42
CA HIS A 116 14.67 1.88 22.69
C HIS A 116 15.08 2.32 24.09
N SER A 117 14.45 3.38 24.63
CA SER A 117 14.79 3.95 25.93
C SER A 117 14.15 3.23 27.13
N ASN A 118 13.62 2.04 26.92
CA ASN A 118 12.91 1.25 27.95
C ASN A 118 11.68 1.97 28.57
N CYS A 119 11.25 3.05 27.94
CA CYS A 119 10.00 3.76 28.24
C CYS A 119 8.83 3.06 27.53
N ARG A 120 8.65 1.76 27.73
CA ARG A 120 7.68 0.94 27.01
C ARG A 120 6.40 1.70 26.71
N PRO A 121 6.09 2.05 25.40
CA PRO A 121 4.84 2.69 25.07
C PRO A 121 3.69 1.77 25.44
N SER A 122 2.53 2.32 25.72
CA SER A 122 1.34 1.47 25.89
C SER A 122 0.94 0.88 24.54
N SER A 123 0.29 -0.29 24.57
CA SER A 123 -0.32 -0.87 23.34
C SER A 123 -1.22 0.16 22.62
N PHE A 124 -1.91 1.01 23.37
CA PHE A 124 -2.72 2.10 22.86
C PHE A 124 -1.92 3.14 22.06
N THR A 125 -0.74 3.55 22.52
CA THR A 125 0.11 4.48 21.77
C THR A 125 0.58 3.89 20.46
N CYS A 126 1.00 2.61 20.49
CA CYS A 126 1.41 1.91 19.27
C CYS A 126 0.24 1.81 18.27
N VAL A 127 -0.96 1.45 18.74
CA VAL A 127 -2.17 1.38 17.91
C VAL A 127 -2.50 2.74 17.27
N ALA A 128 -2.40 3.84 18.04
CA ALA A 128 -2.69 5.18 17.50
C ALA A 128 -1.72 5.59 16.39
N VAL A 129 -0.41 5.35 16.58
CA VAL A 129 0.60 5.67 15.55
C VAL A 129 0.47 4.75 14.35
N LEU A 130 0.26 3.44 14.55
CA LEU A 130 0.05 2.49 13.47
C LEU A 130 -1.18 2.84 12.64
N ALA A 131 -2.29 3.23 13.28
CA ALA A 131 -3.50 3.66 12.60
C ALA A 131 -3.27 4.93 11.78
N ALA A 132 -2.49 5.90 12.30
CA ALA A 132 -2.16 7.11 11.58
C ALA A 132 -1.24 6.84 10.37
N LEU A 133 -0.24 5.95 10.53
CA LEU A 133 0.64 5.53 9.42
C LEU A 133 -0.12 4.79 8.32
N LEU A 134 -1.10 3.95 8.71
CA LEU A 134 -1.95 3.25 7.76
C LEU A 134 -2.82 4.21 6.97
N ARG A 135 -3.45 5.19 7.64
CA ARG A 135 -4.23 6.25 6.97
C ARG A 135 -3.39 7.10 6.02
N ALA A 136 -2.15 7.41 6.41
CA ALA A 136 -1.21 8.14 5.55
C ALA A 136 -0.52 7.26 4.50
N ARG A 137 -0.97 6.02 4.31
CA ARG A 137 -0.40 5.02 3.38
C ARG A 137 1.12 4.79 3.51
N ARG A 138 1.72 5.18 4.64
CA ARG A 138 3.15 4.95 4.94
C ARG A 138 3.38 3.51 5.41
N LEU A 139 3.16 2.55 4.51
CA LEU A 139 3.16 1.13 4.85
C LEU A 139 4.53 0.62 5.33
N ASP A 140 5.64 1.14 4.79
CA ASP A 140 6.98 0.72 5.20
C ASP A 140 7.27 1.10 6.66
N ASP A 141 6.92 2.33 7.04
CA ASP A 141 7.05 2.79 8.42
C ASP A 141 6.11 2.04 9.35
N PHE A 142 4.90 1.71 8.89
CA PHE A 142 3.96 0.86 9.61
C PHE A 142 4.59 -0.50 9.96
N PHE A 143 5.09 -1.23 8.96
CA PHE A 143 5.68 -2.55 9.18
C PHE A 143 6.97 -2.47 10.02
N ALA A 144 7.77 -1.42 9.86
CA ALA A 144 8.94 -1.19 10.69
C ALA A 144 8.55 -0.97 12.17
N LEU A 145 7.57 -0.10 12.43
CA LEU A 145 7.10 0.16 13.80
C LEU A 145 6.43 -1.07 14.42
N HIS A 146 5.62 -1.80 13.65
CA HIS A 146 4.99 -3.04 14.09
C HIS A 146 6.03 -4.09 14.50
N ARG A 147 7.07 -4.30 13.67
CA ARG A 147 8.20 -5.19 13.98
C ARG A 147 8.90 -4.78 15.27
N PHE A 148 9.17 -3.48 15.43
CA PHE A 148 9.74 -2.95 16.65
C PHE A 148 8.86 -3.19 17.89
N SER A 149 7.55 -3.04 17.78
CA SER A 149 6.62 -3.26 18.89
C SER A 149 6.65 -4.73 19.38
N ILE A 150 6.75 -5.68 18.46
CA ILE A 150 6.89 -7.10 18.77
C ILE A 150 8.24 -7.37 19.46
N GLN A 151 9.35 -6.84 18.93
CA GLN A 151 10.69 -6.99 19.51
C GLN A 151 10.78 -6.42 20.94
N ALA A 152 10.05 -5.32 21.19
CA ALA A 152 9.96 -4.71 22.51
C ALA A 152 8.97 -5.41 23.47
N ALA A 153 8.42 -6.55 23.06
CA ALA A 153 7.45 -7.33 23.82
C ALA A 153 6.23 -6.49 24.28
N VAL A 154 5.77 -5.57 23.43
CA VAL A 154 4.47 -4.91 23.62
C VAL A 154 3.39 -5.93 23.27
N ALA A 155 2.52 -6.23 24.22
CA ALA A 155 1.46 -7.20 24.01
C ALA A 155 0.53 -6.73 22.87
N PRO A 156 0.34 -7.53 21.79
CA PRO A 156 -0.59 -7.19 20.75
C PRO A 156 -2.03 -7.20 21.27
N THR A 157 -2.87 -6.39 20.66
CA THR A 157 -4.31 -6.32 20.94
C THR A 157 -5.09 -6.72 19.69
N ALA A 158 -6.40 -6.97 19.83
CA ALA A 158 -7.26 -7.22 18.66
C ALA A 158 -7.19 -6.08 17.64
N ALA A 159 -7.09 -4.82 18.10
CA ALA A 159 -6.90 -3.66 17.22
C ALA A 159 -5.54 -3.69 16.49
N THR A 160 -4.44 -4.11 17.16
CA THR A 160 -3.14 -4.27 16.52
C THR A 160 -3.19 -5.30 15.39
N HIS A 161 -3.86 -6.44 15.62
CA HIS A 161 -4.01 -7.48 14.61
C HIS A 161 -4.89 -7.00 13.45
N ALA A 162 -5.99 -6.31 13.71
CA ALA A 162 -6.85 -5.75 12.67
C ALA A 162 -6.11 -4.73 11.80
N LEU A 163 -5.32 -3.81 12.40
CA LEU A 163 -4.50 -2.86 11.67
C LEU A 163 -3.40 -3.53 10.84
N TYR A 164 -2.78 -4.58 11.38
CA TYR A 164 -1.76 -5.34 10.64
C TYR A 164 -2.36 -6.04 9.42
N LEU A 165 -3.53 -6.65 9.58
CA LEU A 165 -4.28 -7.25 8.48
C LEU A 165 -4.70 -6.20 7.44
N SER A 166 -5.15 -5.02 7.89
CA SER A 166 -5.47 -3.90 6.98
C SER A 166 -4.25 -3.41 6.20
N ALA A 167 -3.06 -3.37 6.83
CA ALA A 167 -1.83 -3.01 6.15
C ALA A 167 -1.38 -4.06 5.11
N LEU A 168 -1.59 -5.36 5.40
CA LEU A 168 -1.34 -6.44 4.43
C LEU A 168 -2.32 -6.36 3.25
N ALA A 169 -3.60 -6.06 3.54
CA ALA A 169 -4.62 -5.86 2.51
C ALA A 169 -4.27 -4.66 1.61
N ALA A 170 -3.83 -3.54 2.20
CA ALA A 170 -3.38 -2.37 1.45
C ALA A 170 -2.16 -2.64 0.55
N ARG A 171 -1.31 -3.60 0.91
CA ARG A 171 -0.21 -4.11 0.06
C ARG A 171 -0.63 -5.18 -0.94
N ARG A 172 -1.91 -5.53 -1.02
CA ARG A 172 -2.42 -6.63 -1.86
C ARG A 172 -1.70 -7.96 -1.59
N LEU A 173 -1.53 -8.32 -0.31
CA LEU A 173 -0.91 -9.57 0.14
C LEU A 173 -1.94 -10.48 0.83
N PRO A 174 -2.92 -11.05 0.10
CA PRO A 174 -4.02 -11.83 0.68
C PRO A 174 -3.54 -13.11 1.38
N ASP A 175 -2.52 -13.78 0.85
CA ASP A 175 -1.97 -15.01 1.46
C ASP A 175 -1.36 -14.75 2.82
N SER A 176 -0.60 -13.66 2.94
CA SER A 176 0.01 -13.26 4.20
C SER A 176 -1.06 -12.85 5.23
N ALA A 177 -2.13 -12.20 4.78
CA ALA A 177 -3.25 -11.82 5.63
C ALA A 177 -4.01 -13.06 6.13
N LEU A 178 -4.30 -14.00 5.24
CA LEU A 178 -4.97 -15.27 5.58
C LEU A 178 -4.13 -16.09 6.56
N LEU A 179 -2.82 -16.22 6.30
CA LEU A 179 -1.91 -16.95 7.19
C LEU A 179 -1.88 -16.32 8.59
N HIS A 180 -1.79 -15.00 8.68
CA HIS A 180 -1.77 -14.29 9.96
C HIS A 180 -3.11 -14.47 10.71
N LEU A 181 -4.25 -14.35 10.01
CA LEU A 181 -5.56 -14.57 10.61
C LEU A 181 -5.69 -16.00 11.16
N ARG A 182 -5.29 -17.03 10.41
CA ARG A 182 -5.27 -18.42 10.86
C ARG A 182 -4.33 -18.65 12.05
N GLN A 183 -3.21 -17.91 12.14
CA GLN A 183 -2.32 -17.97 13.31
C GLN A 183 -2.99 -17.48 14.59
N ILE A 184 -3.70 -16.34 14.53
CA ILE A 184 -4.40 -15.79 15.71
C ILE A 184 -5.72 -16.52 16.02
N ALA A 185 -6.28 -17.25 15.07
CA ALA A 185 -7.47 -18.08 15.27
C ALA A 185 -7.17 -19.47 15.90
N ARG A 186 -5.90 -19.82 16.09
CA ARG A 186 -5.53 -21.10 16.73
C ARG A 186 -5.98 -21.17 18.18
N ALA A 187 -6.38 -22.34 18.62
CA ALA A 187 -6.71 -22.59 20.02
C ALA A 187 -5.52 -22.25 20.93
N GLY A 188 -5.77 -21.45 21.98
CA GLY A 188 -4.73 -20.99 22.89
C GLY A 188 -4.04 -19.69 22.50
N SER A 189 -4.46 -19.02 21.43
CA SER A 189 -4.01 -17.67 21.13
C SER A 189 -4.38 -16.70 22.25
N PRO A 190 -3.44 -15.85 22.72
CA PRO A 190 -3.71 -14.89 23.79
C PRO A 190 -4.74 -13.83 23.40
N VAL A 191 -4.91 -13.58 22.11
CA VAL A 191 -5.87 -12.60 21.56
C VAL A 191 -6.60 -13.25 20.38
N PRO A 192 -7.85 -13.67 20.56
CA PRO A 192 -8.64 -14.23 19.46
C PRO A 192 -8.94 -13.18 18.40
N PRO A 193 -9.19 -13.60 17.14
CA PRO A 193 -9.54 -12.70 16.07
C PRO A 193 -10.86 -11.97 16.35
N SER A 194 -10.93 -10.70 16.00
CA SER A 194 -12.15 -9.89 16.09
C SER A 194 -12.99 -10.05 14.80
N PRO A 195 -14.30 -9.71 14.82
CA PRO A 195 -15.10 -9.64 13.59
C PRO A 195 -14.47 -8.77 12.52
N THR A 196 -13.90 -7.62 12.90
CA THR A 196 -13.18 -6.73 11.99
C THR A 196 -12.01 -7.41 11.28
N ALA A 197 -11.28 -8.31 11.97
CA ALA A 197 -10.16 -9.03 11.36
C ALA A 197 -10.65 -9.94 10.21
N TYR A 198 -11.78 -10.64 10.41
CA TYR A 198 -12.39 -11.45 9.35
C TYR A 198 -12.90 -10.58 8.20
N ARG A 199 -13.61 -9.47 8.49
CA ARG A 199 -14.12 -8.55 7.47
C ARG A 199 -13.00 -8.03 6.57
N VAL A 200 -11.86 -7.61 7.14
CA VAL A 200 -10.70 -7.12 6.39
C VAL A 200 -10.13 -8.18 5.47
N VAL A 201 -9.93 -9.42 5.95
CA VAL A 201 -9.35 -10.49 5.14
C VAL A 201 -10.33 -10.97 4.06
N VAL A 202 -11.63 -11.10 4.38
CA VAL A 202 -12.66 -11.43 3.39
C VAL A 202 -12.71 -10.37 2.30
N LYS A 203 -12.73 -9.07 2.66
CA LYS A 203 -12.68 -7.97 1.69
C LYS A 203 -11.45 -8.06 0.78
N CYS A 204 -10.29 -8.36 1.35
CA CYS A 204 -9.05 -8.51 0.59
C CYS A 204 -9.10 -9.70 -0.39
N LEU A 205 -9.68 -10.84 0.04
CA LEU A 205 -9.81 -12.04 -0.80
C LEU A 205 -10.84 -11.85 -1.91
N VAL A 206 -11.95 -11.16 -1.63
CA VAL A 206 -12.99 -10.84 -2.62
C VAL A 206 -12.48 -9.87 -3.68
N ALA A 207 -11.65 -8.90 -3.30
CA ALA A 207 -11.05 -7.95 -4.24
C ALA A 207 -10.04 -8.59 -5.21
N ASP A 208 -9.56 -9.81 -4.91
CA ASP A 208 -8.69 -10.59 -5.79
C ASP A 208 -9.54 -11.61 -6.57
N HIS A 209 -9.84 -11.29 -7.85
CA HIS A 209 -10.78 -11.99 -8.75
C HIS A 209 -10.53 -13.49 -8.89
N GLY A 210 -9.85 -14.21 -8.27
CA GLY A 210 -9.71 -15.68 -8.33
C GLY A 210 -9.87 -16.37 -6.98
N ARG A 211 -10.12 -15.59 -5.89
CA ARG A 211 -10.01 -16.10 -4.53
C ARG A 211 -11.32 -16.12 -3.73
N LEU A 212 -12.45 -15.92 -4.42
CA LEU A 212 -13.76 -15.93 -3.76
C LEU A 212 -14.02 -17.23 -3.01
N HIS A 213 -13.58 -18.38 -3.55
CA HIS A 213 -13.71 -19.68 -2.87
C HIS A 213 -12.98 -19.71 -1.51
N HIS A 214 -11.77 -19.15 -1.43
CA HIS A 214 -11.04 -19.06 -0.16
C HIS A 214 -11.74 -18.12 0.84
N ALA A 215 -12.42 -17.07 0.35
CA ALA A 215 -13.20 -16.20 1.21
C ALA A 215 -14.43 -16.93 1.79
N ILE A 216 -15.08 -17.80 1.01
CA ILE A 216 -16.19 -18.64 1.47
C ILE A 216 -15.69 -19.69 2.49
N GLU A 217 -14.57 -20.37 2.21
CA GLU A 217 -13.93 -21.28 3.16
C GLU A 217 -13.59 -20.59 4.49
N LEU A 218 -13.06 -19.36 4.41
CA LEU A 218 -12.72 -18.57 5.60
C LEU A 218 -13.97 -18.24 6.45
N LYS A 219 -15.13 -18.00 5.83
CA LYS A 219 -16.41 -17.85 6.54
C LYS A 219 -16.76 -19.13 7.31
N ASP A 220 -16.59 -20.29 6.68
CA ASP A 220 -16.86 -21.57 7.35
C ASP A 220 -15.87 -21.84 8.51
N GLU A 221 -14.58 -21.52 8.33
CA GLU A 221 -13.58 -21.55 9.41
C GLU A 221 -13.96 -20.59 10.56
N MET A 222 -14.45 -19.38 10.25
CA MET A 222 -14.92 -18.42 11.24
C MET A 222 -16.05 -18.99 12.11
N LEU A 223 -17.05 -19.55 11.49
CA LEU A 223 -18.19 -20.17 12.19
C LEU A 223 -17.77 -21.39 13.01
N ALA A 224 -16.90 -22.24 12.45
CA ALA A 224 -16.38 -23.42 13.14
C ALA A 224 -15.50 -23.08 14.35
N SER A 225 -14.79 -21.95 14.31
CA SER A 225 -13.93 -21.50 15.42
C SER A 225 -14.69 -21.12 16.69
N GLY A 226 -15.94 -20.74 16.58
CA GLY A 226 -16.79 -20.29 17.67
C GLY A 226 -16.38 -18.96 18.31
N PHE A 227 -15.33 -18.28 17.80
CA PHE A 227 -14.89 -16.98 18.32
C PHE A 227 -15.80 -15.84 17.86
N VAL A 228 -16.34 -15.96 16.64
CA VAL A 228 -17.22 -14.97 16.01
C VAL A 228 -18.44 -15.70 15.48
N GLY A 229 -19.63 -15.16 15.81
CA GLY A 229 -20.88 -15.65 15.24
C GLY A 229 -21.08 -15.23 13.78
N PRO A 230 -22.24 -15.59 13.18
CA PRO A 230 -22.58 -15.11 11.83
C PRO A 230 -22.59 -13.59 11.80
N ASP A 231 -21.81 -13.01 10.89
CA ASP A 231 -21.61 -11.55 10.78
C ASP A 231 -22.19 -11.05 9.46
N PRO A 232 -23.27 -10.24 9.47
CA PRO A 232 -23.91 -9.73 8.26
C PRO A 232 -22.94 -9.02 7.30
N HIS A 233 -21.93 -8.31 7.82
CA HIS A 233 -20.94 -7.65 6.98
C HIS A 233 -20.05 -8.63 6.21
N VAL A 234 -19.67 -9.76 6.83
CA VAL A 234 -18.90 -10.81 6.14
C VAL A 234 -19.74 -11.42 5.02
N TYR A 235 -21.02 -11.71 5.30
CA TYR A 235 -21.93 -12.23 4.29
C TYR A 235 -22.19 -11.22 3.16
N SER A 236 -22.40 -9.93 3.47
CA SER A 236 -22.54 -8.88 2.46
C SER A 236 -21.32 -8.80 1.52
N LEU A 237 -20.09 -8.85 2.07
CA LEU A 237 -18.87 -8.87 1.26
C LEU A 237 -18.79 -10.11 0.34
N LEU A 238 -19.16 -11.28 0.84
CA LEU A 238 -19.19 -12.52 0.05
C LEU A 238 -20.25 -12.46 -1.04
N MET A 239 -21.46 -11.98 -0.71
CA MET A 239 -22.54 -11.80 -1.67
C MET A 239 -22.13 -10.80 -2.78
N ALA A 240 -21.51 -9.67 -2.41
CA ALA A 240 -20.97 -8.72 -3.38
C ALA A 240 -19.91 -9.37 -4.29
N GLY A 241 -19.03 -10.22 -3.75
CA GLY A 241 -18.06 -11.00 -4.53
C GLY A 241 -18.72 -12.00 -5.48
N CYS A 242 -19.79 -12.68 -5.05
CA CYS A 242 -20.57 -13.58 -5.93
C CYS A 242 -21.25 -12.80 -7.07
N VAL A 243 -21.83 -11.63 -6.77
CA VAL A 243 -22.43 -10.75 -7.79
C VAL A 243 -21.40 -10.28 -8.81
N GLN A 244 -20.19 -9.89 -8.36
CA GLN A 244 -19.08 -9.51 -9.25
C GLN A 244 -18.61 -10.68 -10.12
N ALA A 245 -18.67 -11.90 -9.60
CA ALA A 245 -18.35 -13.12 -10.35
C ALA A 245 -19.50 -13.58 -11.29
N GLY A 246 -20.64 -12.90 -11.30
CA GLY A 246 -21.81 -13.24 -12.10
C GLY A 246 -22.69 -14.34 -11.51
N ASP A 247 -22.44 -14.75 -10.25
CA ASP A 247 -23.18 -15.82 -9.57
C ASP A 247 -24.21 -15.26 -8.58
N GLY A 248 -25.31 -14.73 -9.10
CA GLY A 248 -26.42 -14.22 -8.30
C GLY A 248 -27.09 -15.29 -7.45
N ALA A 249 -27.18 -16.54 -7.96
CA ALA A 249 -27.80 -17.64 -7.22
C ALA A 249 -27.03 -17.95 -5.93
N LYS A 250 -25.70 -17.97 -6.00
CA LYS A 250 -24.84 -18.20 -4.82
C LYS A 250 -24.95 -17.07 -3.80
N ALA A 251 -25.12 -15.84 -4.25
CA ALA A 251 -25.35 -14.70 -3.35
C ALA A 251 -26.68 -14.86 -2.58
N VAL A 252 -27.75 -15.32 -3.23
CA VAL A 252 -29.04 -15.61 -2.55
C VAL A 252 -28.90 -16.78 -1.59
N GLU A 253 -28.18 -17.85 -1.93
CA GLU A 253 -27.89 -18.96 -1.02
C GLU A 253 -27.17 -18.49 0.26
N LEU A 254 -26.19 -17.60 0.13
CA LEU A 254 -25.47 -17.01 1.27
C LEU A 254 -26.40 -16.20 2.17
N TYR A 255 -27.33 -15.46 1.60
CA TYR A 255 -28.33 -14.73 2.39
C TYR A 255 -29.23 -15.70 3.17
N GLN A 256 -29.72 -16.78 2.53
CA GLN A 256 -30.53 -17.80 3.17
C GLN A 256 -29.75 -18.50 4.29
N GLU A 257 -28.49 -18.84 4.05
CA GLU A 257 -27.60 -19.41 5.08
C GLU A 257 -27.47 -18.48 6.28
N LEU A 258 -27.27 -17.17 6.05
CA LEU A 258 -27.19 -16.19 7.13
C LEU A 258 -28.49 -16.16 7.95
N GLN A 259 -29.65 -16.14 7.28
CA GLN A 259 -30.95 -16.13 7.91
C GLN A 259 -31.17 -17.39 8.76
N ASP A 260 -30.83 -18.57 8.23
CA ASP A 260 -30.90 -19.84 8.96
C ASP A 260 -30.00 -19.85 10.20
N LYS A 261 -28.76 -19.32 10.08
CA LYS A 261 -27.82 -19.21 11.21
C LYS A 261 -28.27 -18.22 12.28
N LEU A 262 -29.08 -17.23 11.92
CA LEU A 262 -29.69 -16.28 12.84
C LEU A 262 -31.01 -16.80 13.44
N GLY A 263 -31.42 -18.04 13.14
CA GLY A 263 -32.61 -18.69 13.70
C GLY A 263 -33.87 -18.49 12.86
N GLY A 264 -33.75 -18.15 11.59
CA GLY A 264 -34.87 -17.89 10.68
C GLY A 264 -35.52 -16.51 10.84
N GLU A 265 -34.96 -15.67 11.72
CA GLU A 265 -35.42 -14.29 11.90
C GLU A 265 -34.91 -13.39 10.76
N PRO A 266 -35.62 -12.29 10.42
CA PRO A 266 -35.13 -11.33 9.46
C PRO A 266 -33.79 -10.73 9.87
N VAL A 267 -32.91 -10.50 8.90
CA VAL A 267 -31.61 -9.86 9.16
C VAL A 267 -31.86 -8.37 9.43
N LEU A 268 -31.66 -7.94 10.68
CA LEU A 268 -31.93 -6.57 11.10
C LEU A 268 -30.86 -5.55 10.65
N ASP A 269 -29.76 -6.02 10.08
CA ASP A 269 -28.68 -5.16 9.57
C ASP A 269 -28.89 -4.96 8.07
N GLY A 270 -29.13 -3.71 7.67
CA GLY A 270 -29.41 -3.33 6.29
C GLY A 270 -28.28 -3.55 5.29
N ILE A 271 -27.06 -3.87 5.76
CA ILE A 271 -25.88 -3.97 4.88
C ILE A 271 -25.98 -5.10 3.85
N VAL A 272 -26.75 -6.17 4.13
CA VAL A 272 -26.86 -7.33 3.23
C VAL A 272 -27.83 -7.10 2.08
N TYR A 273 -28.81 -6.20 2.27
CA TYR A 273 -29.92 -6.05 1.32
C TYR A 273 -29.51 -5.41 -0.01
N GLY A 274 -28.54 -4.49 0.01
CA GLY A 274 -27.98 -3.94 -1.22
C GLY A 274 -27.36 -5.01 -2.11
N SER A 275 -26.56 -5.91 -1.52
CA SER A 275 -25.98 -7.04 -2.24
C SER A 275 -27.04 -8.07 -2.68
N LEU A 276 -28.08 -8.28 -1.88
CA LEU A 276 -29.19 -9.16 -2.23
C LEU A 276 -29.99 -8.62 -3.42
N MET A 277 -30.29 -7.33 -3.42
CA MET A 277 -30.96 -6.67 -4.54
C MET A 277 -30.14 -6.76 -5.82
N LYS A 278 -28.81 -6.50 -5.75
CA LYS A 278 -27.90 -6.67 -6.89
C LYS A 278 -27.93 -8.11 -7.43
N ALA A 279 -27.99 -9.10 -6.54
CA ALA A 279 -28.11 -10.50 -6.95
C ALA A 279 -29.41 -10.80 -7.68
N TYR A 280 -30.55 -10.29 -7.21
CA TYR A 280 -31.84 -10.43 -7.89
C TYR A 280 -31.85 -9.71 -9.25
N PHE A 281 -31.31 -8.51 -9.35
CA PHE A 281 -31.18 -7.80 -10.62
C PHE A 281 -30.29 -8.57 -11.60
N LEU A 282 -29.16 -9.12 -11.13
CA LEU A 282 -28.27 -9.94 -11.96
C LEU A 282 -28.96 -11.18 -12.53
N MET A 283 -29.90 -11.76 -11.77
CA MET A 283 -30.71 -12.90 -12.22
C MET A 283 -31.93 -12.48 -13.08
N GLY A 284 -32.12 -11.20 -13.37
CA GLY A 284 -33.29 -10.69 -14.10
C GLY A 284 -34.59 -10.75 -13.30
N MET A 285 -34.53 -10.83 -11.97
CA MET A 285 -35.68 -10.87 -11.06
C MET A 285 -35.96 -9.51 -10.46
N GLU A 286 -36.21 -8.52 -11.32
CA GLU A 286 -36.42 -7.12 -10.91
C GLU A 286 -37.58 -6.95 -9.91
N GLU A 287 -38.68 -7.68 -10.11
CA GLU A 287 -39.83 -7.65 -9.18
C GLU A 287 -39.41 -8.04 -7.75
N LYS A 288 -38.60 -9.10 -7.60
CA LYS A 288 -38.12 -9.53 -6.28
C LYS A 288 -37.12 -8.55 -5.65
N ALA A 289 -36.30 -7.90 -6.47
CA ALA A 289 -35.41 -6.86 -5.98
C ALA A 289 -36.22 -5.68 -5.41
N MET A 290 -37.30 -5.29 -6.09
CA MET A 290 -38.16 -4.21 -5.65
C MET A 290 -39.08 -4.62 -4.50
N GLU A 291 -39.57 -5.85 -4.45
CA GLU A 291 -40.25 -6.38 -3.26
C GLU A 291 -39.34 -6.31 -2.02
N CYS A 292 -38.08 -6.74 -2.15
CA CYS A 292 -37.07 -6.62 -1.10
C CYS A 292 -36.84 -5.16 -0.69
N TYR A 293 -36.77 -4.22 -1.64
CA TYR A 293 -36.64 -2.79 -1.37
C TYR A 293 -37.81 -2.24 -0.57
N GLU A 294 -39.06 -2.55 -0.96
CA GLU A 294 -40.27 -2.09 -0.28
C GLU A 294 -40.41 -2.69 1.12
N GLU A 295 -40.08 -4.00 1.29
CA GLU A 295 -40.14 -4.66 2.60
C GLU A 295 -39.12 -4.04 3.57
N VAL A 296 -37.92 -3.79 3.12
CA VAL A 296 -36.81 -3.33 3.97
C VAL A 296 -36.89 -1.86 4.31
N LEU A 297 -37.41 -1.03 3.41
CA LEU A 297 -37.52 0.41 3.59
C LEU A 297 -38.95 0.87 3.95
N GLY A 298 -39.91 -0.05 4.06
CA GLY A 298 -41.26 0.21 4.44
C GLY A 298 -41.39 0.80 5.84
N PRO A 299 -42.54 1.46 6.16
CA PRO A 299 -42.74 2.14 7.44
C PRO A 299 -42.80 1.19 8.65
N GLU A 300 -43.07 -0.09 8.41
CA GLU A 300 -43.16 -1.13 9.45
C GLU A 300 -41.86 -1.96 9.58
N SER A 301 -40.83 -1.65 8.78
CA SER A 301 -39.57 -2.36 8.79
C SER A 301 -38.75 -2.11 10.06
N GLU A 302 -38.27 -3.18 10.71
CA GLU A 302 -37.36 -3.11 11.85
C GLU A 302 -35.89 -3.08 11.42
N VAL A 303 -35.61 -3.13 10.12
CA VAL A 303 -34.24 -3.15 9.57
C VAL A 303 -33.56 -1.81 9.81
N ARG A 304 -32.33 -1.89 10.30
CA ARG A 304 -31.53 -0.70 10.63
C ARG A 304 -30.60 -0.36 9.49
N PHE A 305 -30.75 0.84 8.96
CA PHE A 305 -29.89 1.38 7.93
C PHE A 305 -28.85 2.30 8.54
N GLY A 306 -27.57 2.05 8.17
CA GLY A 306 -26.46 2.99 8.33
C GLY A 306 -26.12 3.60 6.97
N ALA A 307 -25.17 4.54 6.92
CA ALA A 307 -24.71 5.15 5.67
C ALA A 307 -24.26 4.09 4.64
N GLU A 308 -23.50 3.09 5.07
CA GLU A 308 -23.05 2.00 4.18
C GLU A 308 -24.23 1.22 3.58
N SER A 309 -25.26 0.92 4.38
CA SER A 309 -26.44 0.20 3.91
C SER A 309 -27.24 1.01 2.88
N TYR A 310 -27.41 2.32 3.13
CA TYR A 310 -28.01 3.22 2.14
C TYR A 310 -27.22 3.25 0.85
N ASN A 311 -25.89 3.40 0.94
CA ASN A 311 -25.00 3.46 -0.22
C ASN A 311 -25.07 2.18 -1.06
N GLU A 312 -25.14 1.00 -0.44
CA GLU A 312 -25.25 -0.28 -1.17
C GLU A 312 -26.59 -0.44 -1.89
N VAL A 313 -27.70 0.02 -1.30
CA VAL A 313 -29.02 0.00 -1.96
C VAL A 313 -29.10 1.06 -3.06
N LEU A 314 -28.58 2.27 -2.82
CA LEU A 314 -28.49 3.32 -3.85
C LEU A 314 -27.68 2.86 -5.06
N ASP A 315 -26.55 2.19 -4.81
CA ASP A 315 -25.70 1.62 -5.88
C ASP A 315 -26.44 0.51 -6.66
N ALA A 316 -27.21 -0.34 -5.95
CA ALA A 316 -28.03 -1.35 -6.61
C ALA A 316 -29.08 -0.75 -7.54
N LEU A 317 -29.77 0.29 -7.10
CA LEU A 317 -30.77 1.01 -7.90
C LEU A 317 -30.13 1.77 -9.07
N GLY A 318 -28.99 2.45 -8.81
CA GLY A 318 -28.27 3.24 -9.82
C GLY A 318 -27.75 2.40 -10.97
N GLN A 319 -27.11 1.27 -10.67
CA GLN A 319 -26.59 0.33 -11.67
C GLN A 319 -27.68 -0.31 -12.54
N ASN A 320 -28.90 -0.39 -12.02
CA ASN A 320 -30.05 -0.95 -12.74
C ASN A 320 -31.00 0.09 -13.32
N HIS A 321 -30.52 1.32 -13.54
CA HIS A 321 -31.25 2.42 -14.16
C HIS A 321 -32.51 2.89 -13.42
N MET A 322 -32.65 2.54 -12.14
CA MET A 322 -33.79 2.94 -11.29
C MET A 322 -33.55 4.28 -10.59
N LEU A 323 -33.13 5.29 -11.37
CA LEU A 323 -32.76 6.60 -10.86
C LEU A 323 -33.83 7.27 -9.98
N GLN A 324 -35.12 7.11 -10.32
CA GLN A 324 -36.20 7.75 -9.58
C GLN A 324 -36.33 7.20 -8.14
N ASP A 325 -36.14 5.91 -7.96
CA ASP A 325 -36.22 5.28 -6.65
C ASP A 325 -34.93 5.54 -5.84
N ALA A 326 -33.78 5.59 -6.54
CA ALA A 326 -32.51 6.03 -5.95
C ALA A 326 -32.61 7.47 -5.42
N LEU A 327 -33.25 8.40 -6.16
CA LEU A 327 -33.45 9.78 -5.72
C LEU A 327 -34.37 9.87 -4.48
N LYS A 328 -35.48 9.15 -4.46
CA LYS A 328 -36.35 9.09 -3.30
C LYS A 328 -35.61 8.59 -2.05
N LEU A 329 -34.80 7.55 -2.23
CA LEU A 329 -34.00 6.97 -1.16
C LEU A 329 -32.92 7.92 -0.66
N PHE A 330 -32.25 8.60 -1.58
CA PHE A 330 -31.23 9.59 -1.25
C PHE A 330 -31.80 10.80 -0.52
N ASP A 331 -32.96 11.32 -0.96
CA ASP A 331 -33.65 12.40 -0.27
C ASP A 331 -34.06 11.99 1.15
N ARG A 332 -34.52 10.74 1.36
CA ARG A 332 -34.76 10.18 2.69
C ARG A 332 -33.47 10.15 3.53
N MET A 333 -32.36 9.67 2.97
CA MET A 333 -31.05 9.63 3.64
C MET A 333 -30.60 11.04 4.06
N LEU A 334 -30.76 12.03 3.18
CA LEU A 334 -30.46 13.44 3.47
C LEU A 334 -31.34 14.02 4.57
N ALA A 335 -32.64 13.69 4.58
CA ALA A 335 -33.56 14.11 5.64
C ALA A 335 -33.20 13.49 7.00
N GLU A 336 -32.70 12.27 7.04
CA GLU A 336 -32.25 11.60 8.26
C GLU A 336 -30.85 12.09 8.73
N HIS A 337 -30.08 12.77 7.88
CA HIS A 337 -28.78 13.36 8.23
C HIS A 337 -28.92 14.47 9.30
N ASP A 338 -29.94 15.30 9.24
CA ASP A 338 -30.18 16.42 10.17
C ASP A 338 -30.91 16.02 11.45
N HIS A 339 -31.35 14.78 11.57
CA HIS A 339 -32.13 14.30 12.73
C HIS A 339 -31.20 13.80 13.87
N PRO A 340 -31.66 13.72 15.13
CA PRO A 340 -30.86 13.29 16.28
C PRO A 340 -30.29 11.88 16.15
N LEU A 341 -30.74 11.08 15.19
CA LEU A 341 -30.20 9.75 14.87
C LEU A 341 -28.96 9.79 13.97
N ARG A 342 -28.61 10.91 13.38
CA ARG A 342 -27.45 11.23 12.56
C ARG A 342 -26.89 10.06 11.76
N ILE A 343 -27.48 9.81 10.61
CA ILE A 343 -26.81 9.11 9.53
C ILE A 343 -25.79 10.08 8.95
N VAL A 344 -24.51 9.73 9.01
CA VAL A 344 -23.46 10.58 8.43
C VAL A 344 -23.45 10.33 6.93
N VAL A 345 -23.97 11.26 6.16
CA VAL A 345 -23.79 11.30 4.71
C VAL A 345 -22.34 11.64 4.44
N ASP A 346 -21.68 10.86 3.61
CA ASP A 346 -20.27 10.98 3.29
C ASP A 346 -20.03 11.18 1.78
N VAL A 347 -18.77 11.33 1.38
CA VAL A 347 -18.36 11.48 -0.02
C VAL A 347 -18.89 10.31 -0.88
N ARG A 348 -18.86 9.08 -0.33
CA ARG A 348 -19.34 7.89 -1.05
C ARG A 348 -20.84 7.97 -1.38
N SER A 349 -21.66 8.50 -0.46
CA SER A 349 -23.10 8.65 -0.68
C SER A 349 -23.40 9.52 -1.91
N PHE A 350 -22.65 10.63 -2.04
CA PHE A 350 -22.77 11.50 -3.20
C PHE A 350 -22.18 10.85 -4.47
N SER A 351 -21.03 10.18 -4.36
CA SER A 351 -20.40 9.53 -5.50
C SER A 351 -21.31 8.47 -6.14
N VAL A 352 -21.97 7.65 -5.34
CA VAL A 352 -22.93 6.65 -5.83
C VAL A 352 -24.08 7.31 -6.60
N MET A 353 -24.58 8.45 -6.13
CA MET A 353 -25.64 9.18 -6.83
C MET A 353 -25.15 9.91 -8.08
N VAL A 354 -23.90 10.41 -8.07
CA VAL A 354 -23.23 10.95 -9.26
C VAL A 354 -23.12 9.85 -10.32
N ASP A 355 -22.71 8.63 -9.93
CA ASP A 355 -22.65 7.47 -10.83
C ASP A 355 -24.03 7.14 -11.42
N ALA A 356 -25.08 7.15 -10.59
CA ALA A 356 -26.45 6.88 -11.04
C ALA A 356 -26.96 7.95 -12.03
N TYR A 357 -26.68 9.23 -11.80
CA TYR A 357 -27.00 10.29 -12.76
C TYR A 357 -26.22 10.13 -14.08
N CYS A 358 -24.92 9.84 -13.98
CA CYS A 358 -24.08 9.62 -15.15
C CYS A 358 -24.53 8.39 -15.96
N ALA A 359 -24.90 7.30 -15.29
CA ALA A 359 -25.46 6.10 -15.94
C ALA A 359 -26.78 6.40 -16.67
N ALA A 360 -27.56 7.36 -16.17
CA ALA A 360 -28.78 7.85 -16.82
C ALA A 360 -28.53 8.91 -17.91
N GLY A 361 -27.27 9.27 -18.18
CA GLY A 361 -26.90 10.32 -19.15
C GLY A 361 -27.21 11.76 -18.70
N ARG A 362 -27.46 11.97 -17.41
CA ARG A 362 -27.83 13.27 -16.81
C ARG A 362 -26.63 13.98 -16.19
N PHE A 363 -25.65 14.35 -17.01
CA PHE A 363 -24.35 14.86 -16.54
C PHE A 363 -24.44 16.24 -15.85
N GLU A 364 -25.32 17.13 -16.32
CA GLU A 364 -25.55 18.45 -15.67
C GLU A 364 -26.09 18.30 -14.25
N ASP A 365 -27.00 17.33 -14.05
CA ASP A 365 -27.53 17.03 -12.73
C ASP A 365 -26.48 16.37 -11.84
N ALA A 366 -25.60 15.51 -12.40
CA ALA A 366 -24.47 14.93 -11.68
C ALA A 366 -23.51 16.01 -11.17
N ILE A 367 -23.15 16.98 -12.02
CA ILE A 367 -22.31 18.14 -11.66
C ILE A 367 -23.00 18.99 -10.58
N THR A 368 -24.30 19.27 -10.74
CA THR A 368 -25.07 20.03 -9.77
C THR A 368 -25.11 19.32 -8.41
N LEU A 369 -25.32 18.00 -8.40
CA LEU A 369 -25.30 17.20 -7.19
C LEU A 369 -23.92 17.20 -6.53
N PHE A 370 -22.86 17.10 -7.33
CA PHE A 370 -21.49 17.14 -6.84
C PHE A 370 -21.21 18.44 -6.07
N HIS A 371 -21.60 19.59 -6.62
CA HIS A 371 -21.43 20.88 -5.93
C HIS A 371 -22.31 21.02 -4.67
N ARG A 372 -23.46 20.31 -4.59
CA ARG A 372 -24.27 20.28 -3.38
C ARG A 372 -23.62 19.58 -2.19
N MET A 373 -22.51 18.84 -2.37
CA MET A 373 -21.76 18.22 -1.26
C MET A 373 -21.38 19.26 -0.20
N GLU A 374 -21.01 20.46 -0.61
CA GLU A 374 -20.61 21.53 0.31
C GLU A 374 -21.77 22.02 1.21
N GLU A 375 -23.01 22.01 0.72
CA GLU A 375 -24.20 22.38 1.50
C GLU A 375 -24.38 21.46 2.71
N TYR A 376 -23.99 20.18 2.57
CA TYR A 376 -24.02 19.16 3.62
C TYR A 376 -22.70 19.06 4.40
N LYS A 377 -21.77 20.01 4.18
CA LYS A 377 -20.42 20.02 4.80
C LYS A 377 -19.60 18.77 4.49
N VAL A 378 -19.90 18.13 3.38
CA VAL A 378 -19.11 17.03 2.82
C VAL A 378 -18.10 17.66 1.88
N ILE A 379 -16.80 17.52 2.20
CA ILE A 379 -15.72 18.09 1.38
C ILE A 379 -15.32 17.04 0.35
N PRO A 380 -15.45 17.33 -0.97
CA PRO A 380 -14.99 16.43 -2.01
C PRO A 380 -13.49 16.19 -1.87
N ASP A 381 -13.06 14.96 -2.07
CA ASP A 381 -11.65 14.57 -2.16
C ASP A 381 -11.23 14.38 -3.62
N VAL A 382 -9.94 14.13 -3.87
CA VAL A 382 -9.39 13.89 -5.22
C VAL A 382 -10.12 12.74 -5.91
N ALA A 383 -10.47 11.68 -5.15
CA ALA A 383 -11.17 10.52 -5.70
C ALA A 383 -12.59 10.87 -6.19
N ALA A 384 -13.31 11.75 -5.49
CA ALA A 384 -14.62 12.22 -5.91
C ALA A 384 -14.57 13.04 -7.21
N TYR A 385 -13.56 13.94 -7.33
CA TYR A 385 -13.31 14.66 -8.58
C TYR A 385 -12.93 13.69 -9.71
N ASN A 386 -12.02 12.75 -9.46
CA ASN A 386 -11.60 11.76 -10.45
C ASN A 386 -12.77 10.89 -10.93
N ASN A 387 -13.70 10.56 -10.03
CA ASN A 387 -14.89 9.82 -10.41
C ASN A 387 -15.75 10.58 -11.42
N LEU A 388 -16.06 11.86 -11.14
CA LEU A 388 -16.89 12.68 -12.05
C LEU A 388 -16.12 12.99 -13.35
N ILE A 389 -14.84 13.33 -13.29
CA ILE A 389 -13.97 13.54 -14.46
C ILE A 389 -13.96 12.30 -15.36
N ARG A 390 -13.89 11.11 -14.77
CA ARG A 390 -13.94 9.83 -15.52
C ARG A 390 -15.24 9.70 -16.31
N HIS A 391 -16.37 9.94 -15.68
CA HIS A 391 -17.68 9.84 -16.34
C HIS A 391 -17.83 10.88 -17.45
N LEU A 392 -17.43 12.12 -17.23
CA LEU A 392 -17.44 13.18 -18.24
C LEU A 392 -16.52 12.84 -19.41
N GLY A 393 -15.30 12.38 -19.12
CA GLY A 393 -14.32 11.99 -20.14
C GLY A 393 -14.79 10.82 -21.02
N LEU A 394 -15.41 9.79 -20.42
CA LEU A 394 -16.00 8.67 -21.16
C LEU A 394 -17.09 9.13 -22.13
N ASN A 395 -17.76 10.24 -21.84
CA ASN A 395 -18.82 10.81 -22.64
C ASN A 395 -18.39 12.03 -23.49
N ARG A 396 -17.09 12.24 -23.63
CA ARG A 396 -16.46 13.32 -24.45
C ARG A 396 -16.78 14.74 -23.95
N LEU A 397 -17.20 14.89 -22.70
CA LEU A 397 -17.46 16.17 -22.05
C LEU A 397 -16.17 16.71 -21.42
N VAL A 398 -15.19 17.03 -22.27
CA VAL A 398 -13.82 17.39 -21.81
C VAL A 398 -13.80 18.78 -21.21
N ASP A 399 -14.57 19.71 -21.74
CA ASP A 399 -14.58 21.09 -21.26
C ASP A 399 -15.09 21.16 -19.81
N GLU A 400 -16.11 20.38 -19.47
CA GLU A 400 -16.66 20.23 -18.13
C GLU A 400 -15.63 19.53 -17.20
N ALA A 401 -14.95 18.51 -17.68
CA ALA A 401 -13.90 17.83 -16.92
C ALA A 401 -12.70 18.78 -16.62
N GLU A 402 -12.33 19.65 -17.57
CA GLU A 402 -11.30 20.68 -17.36
C GLU A 402 -11.73 21.77 -16.36
N VAL A 403 -13.03 22.09 -16.30
CA VAL A 403 -13.55 23.02 -15.28
C VAL A 403 -13.38 22.40 -13.90
N LEU A 404 -13.77 21.14 -13.70
CA LEU A 404 -13.59 20.42 -12.44
C LEU A 404 -12.12 20.32 -12.01
N HIS A 405 -11.21 20.09 -12.97
CA HIS A 405 -9.78 20.08 -12.68
C HIS A 405 -9.29 21.46 -12.17
N LYS A 406 -9.77 22.56 -12.76
CA LYS A 406 -9.46 23.91 -12.27
C LYS A 406 -10.07 24.22 -10.90
N GLU A 407 -11.24 23.64 -10.60
CA GLU A 407 -11.86 23.73 -9.27
C GLU A 407 -11.04 23.02 -8.20
N MET A 408 -10.41 21.88 -8.51
CA MET A 408 -9.48 21.21 -7.57
C MET A 408 -8.37 22.16 -7.10
N ASP A 409 -7.79 22.94 -8.00
CA ASP A 409 -6.75 23.92 -7.66
C ASP A 409 -7.30 25.00 -6.71
N ASN A 410 -8.54 25.47 -6.93
CA ASN A 410 -9.19 26.46 -6.08
C ASN A 410 -9.46 25.92 -4.65
N HIS A 411 -9.71 24.62 -4.51
CA HIS A 411 -9.89 23.93 -3.23
C HIS A 411 -8.56 23.45 -2.61
N SER A 412 -7.41 23.85 -3.19
CA SER A 412 -6.08 23.40 -2.75
C SER A 412 -5.89 21.88 -2.78
N LEU A 413 -6.64 21.19 -3.62
CA LEU A 413 -6.46 19.79 -3.92
C LEU A 413 -5.43 19.64 -5.02
N VAL A 414 -4.42 18.83 -4.78
CA VAL A 414 -3.38 18.56 -5.78
C VAL A 414 -3.87 17.40 -6.65
N ALA A 415 -3.99 17.64 -7.96
CA ALA A 415 -4.29 16.60 -8.94
C ALA A 415 -3.20 15.51 -8.90
N ASP A 416 -3.63 14.27 -8.80
CA ASP A 416 -2.75 13.10 -8.75
C ASP A 416 -2.46 12.53 -10.15
N GLU A 417 -1.71 11.42 -10.20
CA GLU A 417 -1.40 10.75 -11.46
C GLU A 417 -2.67 10.28 -12.17
N GLU A 418 -3.67 9.80 -11.41
CA GLU A 418 -4.94 9.32 -11.96
C GLU A 418 -5.73 10.47 -12.61
N THR A 419 -5.79 11.65 -11.96
CA THR A 419 -6.45 12.84 -12.52
C THR A 419 -5.92 13.19 -13.91
N HIS A 420 -4.58 13.27 -14.05
CA HIS A 420 -3.94 13.61 -15.34
C HIS A 420 -4.20 12.54 -16.40
N VAL A 421 -4.19 11.28 -16.02
CA VAL A 421 -4.48 10.16 -16.93
C VAL A 421 -5.94 10.18 -17.40
N LEU A 422 -6.88 10.50 -16.52
CA LEU A 422 -8.30 10.60 -16.87
C LEU A 422 -8.55 11.76 -17.85
N LEU A 423 -7.92 12.92 -17.61
CA LEU A 423 -8.02 14.07 -18.52
C LEU A 423 -7.35 13.79 -19.86
N MET A 424 -6.19 13.13 -19.87
CA MET A 424 -5.52 12.69 -21.07
C MET A 424 -6.43 11.76 -21.91
N ASP A 425 -7.02 10.75 -21.27
CA ASP A 425 -7.95 9.79 -21.90
C ASP A 425 -9.19 10.49 -22.45
N ALA A 426 -9.75 11.45 -21.67
CA ALA A 426 -10.87 12.28 -22.11
C ALA A 426 -10.54 13.08 -23.37
N CYS A 427 -9.36 13.70 -23.42
CA CYS A 427 -8.89 14.48 -24.58
C CYS A 427 -8.74 13.58 -25.83
N PHE A 428 -8.15 12.39 -25.69
CA PHE A 428 -8.03 11.45 -26.82
C PHE A 428 -9.39 10.99 -27.35
N ARG A 429 -10.35 10.71 -26.46
CA ARG A 429 -11.72 10.35 -26.84
C ARG A 429 -12.49 11.48 -27.54
N ALA A 430 -12.13 12.73 -27.25
CA ALA A 430 -12.74 13.91 -27.85
C ALA A 430 -11.96 14.43 -29.08
N ASP A 431 -11.05 13.63 -29.63
CA ASP A 431 -10.22 13.99 -30.79
C ASP A 431 -9.34 15.26 -30.56
N ARG A 432 -8.85 15.45 -29.30
CA ARG A 432 -7.97 16.55 -28.88
C ARG A 432 -6.57 16.02 -28.49
N PRO A 433 -5.78 15.47 -29.43
CA PRO A 433 -4.54 14.77 -29.09
C PRO A 433 -3.46 15.66 -28.46
N ASP A 434 -3.37 16.95 -28.85
CA ASP A 434 -2.35 17.85 -28.34
C ASP A 434 -2.59 18.21 -26.87
N ASP A 435 -3.86 18.34 -26.47
CA ASP A 435 -4.24 18.56 -25.06
C ASP A 435 -3.95 17.31 -24.23
N GLY A 436 -4.29 16.12 -24.77
CA GLY A 436 -3.98 14.85 -24.12
C GLY A 436 -2.48 14.67 -23.86
N VAL A 437 -1.66 14.95 -24.87
CA VAL A 437 -0.19 14.95 -24.74
C VAL A 437 0.28 15.97 -23.70
N SER A 438 -0.35 17.16 -23.64
CA SER A 438 -0.02 18.19 -22.65
C SER A 438 -0.24 17.69 -21.22
N TYR A 439 -1.34 16.98 -20.95
CA TYR A 439 -1.60 16.40 -19.62
C TYR A 439 -0.57 15.34 -19.22
N PHE A 440 -0.14 14.49 -20.16
CA PHE A 440 0.92 13.53 -19.90
C PHE A 440 2.26 14.21 -19.57
N ASN A 441 2.62 15.25 -20.31
CA ASN A 441 3.87 15.97 -20.08
C ASN A 441 3.86 16.73 -18.75
N LYS A 442 2.71 17.31 -18.36
CA LYS A 442 2.52 17.94 -17.04
C LYS A 442 2.79 17.00 -15.87
N MET A 443 2.49 15.69 -15.99
CA MET A 443 2.84 14.72 -14.94
C MET A 443 4.35 14.74 -14.66
N SER A 444 5.17 14.75 -15.72
CA SER A 444 6.63 14.78 -15.58
C SER A 444 7.13 16.11 -15.01
N GLU A 445 6.52 17.25 -15.40
CA GLU A 445 6.85 18.59 -14.91
C GLU A 445 6.53 18.74 -13.41
N LEU A 446 5.45 18.13 -12.94
CA LEU A 446 5.04 18.11 -11.54
C LEU A 446 5.85 17.12 -10.68
N GLY A 447 6.80 16.40 -11.28
CA GLY A 447 7.64 15.42 -10.60
C GLY A 447 6.94 14.08 -10.32
N LEU A 448 5.77 13.88 -10.88
CA LEU A 448 5.11 12.58 -10.92
C LEU A 448 5.90 11.67 -11.87
N LYS A 449 6.06 10.40 -11.50
CA LYS A 449 6.83 9.46 -12.31
C LYS A 449 5.89 8.58 -13.13
N PRO A 450 5.70 8.86 -14.44
CA PRO A 450 4.85 8.02 -15.27
C PRO A 450 5.34 6.57 -15.27
N GLU A 451 4.44 5.63 -14.99
CA GLU A 451 4.67 4.19 -15.02
C GLU A 451 4.37 3.60 -16.41
N ALA A 452 4.66 2.30 -16.59
CA ALA A 452 4.39 1.59 -17.84
C ALA A 452 2.92 1.65 -18.29
N SER A 453 1.98 1.69 -17.33
CA SER A 453 0.55 1.83 -17.59
C SER A 453 0.18 3.18 -18.21
N HIS A 454 0.83 4.25 -17.79
CA HIS A 454 0.59 5.61 -18.30
C HIS A 454 1.15 5.77 -19.72
N TYR A 455 2.35 5.20 -19.99
CA TYR A 455 2.90 5.14 -21.36
C TYR A 455 2.05 4.29 -22.28
N HIS A 456 1.49 3.18 -21.80
CA HIS A 456 0.57 2.38 -22.60
C HIS A 456 -0.66 3.19 -23.01
N LYS A 457 -1.28 3.93 -22.08
CA LYS A 457 -2.47 4.74 -22.37
C LYS A 457 -2.23 5.86 -23.38
N ILE A 458 -1.09 6.57 -23.30
CA ILE A 458 -0.80 7.61 -24.30
C ILE A 458 -0.53 7.00 -25.66
N VAL A 459 0.18 5.86 -25.73
CA VAL A 459 0.41 5.14 -26.97
C VAL A 459 -0.92 4.65 -27.55
N ASP A 460 -1.81 4.07 -26.74
CA ASP A 460 -3.14 3.60 -27.14
C ASP A 460 -4.00 4.77 -27.68
N GLY A 461 -4.06 5.88 -26.96
CA GLY A 461 -4.79 7.07 -27.39
C GLY A 461 -4.29 7.64 -28.73
N LEU A 462 -2.97 7.75 -28.90
CA LEU A 462 -2.37 8.26 -30.15
C LEU A 462 -2.55 7.29 -31.32
N THR A 463 -2.43 5.98 -31.08
CA THR A 463 -2.69 4.97 -32.12
C THR A 463 -4.15 4.93 -32.53
N GLY A 464 -5.08 5.09 -31.58
CA GLY A 464 -6.51 5.19 -31.86
C GLY A 464 -6.86 6.38 -32.77
N LEU A 465 -6.10 7.46 -32.68
CA LEU A 465 -6.22 8.63 -33.58
C LEU A 465 -5.33 8.56 -34.84
N SER A 466 -4.71 7.40 -35.09
CA SER A 466 -3.81 7.16 -36.24
C SER A 466 -2.55 8.06 -36.24
N LEU A 467 -2.16 8.63 -35.10
CA LEU A 467 -0.96 9.46 -34.93
C LEU A 467 0.26 8.58 -34.59
N LEU A 468 0.58 7.66 -35.49
CA LEU A 468 1.53 6.57 -35.27
C LEU A 468 2.96 7.08 -34.98
N ASP A 469 3.37 8.17 -35.61
CA ASP A 469 4.73 8.73 -35.40
C ASP A 469 4.88 9.30 -33.99
N LYS A 470 3.85 10.00 -33.48
CA LYS A 470 3.84 10.45 -32.07
C LYS A 470 3.78 9.27 -31.09
N ALA A 471 2.98 8.23 -31.41
CA ALA A 471 2.91 7.04 -30.59
C ALA A 471 4.27 6.34 -30.48
N GLN A 472 5.02 6.26 -31.59
CA GLN A 472 6.36 5.73 -31.62
C GLN A 472 7.34 6.57 -30.76
N GLU A 473 7.23 7.90 -30.83
CA GLU A 473 8.05 8.80 -30.02
C GLU A 473 7.90 8.52 -28.51
N TYR A 474 6.65 8.37 -28.02
CA TYR A 474 6.39 8.07 -26.60
C TYR A 474 6.81 6.65 -26.22
N PHE A 475 6.70 5.72 -27.14
CA PHE A 475 7.20 4.37 -26.93
C PHE A 475 8.73 4.33 -26.82
N ASP A 476 9.44 5.11 -27.64
CA ASP A 476 10.89 5.23 -27.58
C ASP A 476 11.34 5.96 -26.29
N GLN A 477 10.63 7.03 -25.89
CA GLN A 477 10.85 7.69 -24.59
C GLN A 477 10.68 6.74 -23.39
N MET A 478 9.69 5.83 -23.46
CA MET A 478 9.49 4.82 -22.44
C MET A 478 10.74 3.92 -22.29
N LYS A 479 11.32 3.50 -23.42
CA LYS A 479 12.56 2.70 -23.44
C LYS A 479 13.78 3.48 -22.94
N GLU A 480 13.93 4.75 -23.36
CA GLU A 480 15.01 5.62 -22.92
C GLU A 480 15.02 5.84 -21.40
N LYS A 481 13.82 5.87 -20.79
CA LYS A 481 13.66 5.98 -19.33
C LYS A 481 13.77 4.63 -18.60
N GLU A 482 14.19 3.57 -19.31
CA GLU A 482 14.32 2.20 -18.76
C GLU A 482 13.00 1.63 -18.21
N ILE A 483 11.85 2.12 -18.68
CA ILE A 483 10.54 1.59 -18.34
C ILE A 483 10.23 0.46 -19.32
N ASN A 484 10.03 -0.77 -18.81
CA ASN A 484 9.76 -1.93 -19.67
C ASN A 484 8.33 -1.87 -20.25
N PRO A 485 8.18 -1.91 -21.59
CA PRO A 485 6.85 -1.97 -22.21
C PRO A 485 6.13 -3.27 -21.85
N SER A 486 4.82 -3.19 -21.66
CA SER A 486 3.97 -4.38 -21.46
C SER A 486 3.64 -5.06 -22.80
N ILE A 487 3.22 -6.33 -22.75
CA ILE A 487 2.71 -7.06 -23.93
C ILE A 487 1.61 -6.26 -24.62
N ALA A 488 0.69 -5.67 -23.85
CA ALA A 488 -0.41 -4.86 -24.38
C ALA A 488 0.09 -3.64 -25.17
N THR A 489 1.18 -2.99 -24.72
CA THR A 489 1.75 -1.83 -25.45
C THR A 489 2.31 -2.23 -26.81
N TYR A 490 3.04 -3.33 -26.87
CA TYR A 490 3.54 -3.88 -28.11
C TYR A 490 2.42 -4.32 -29.06
N GLU A 491 1.40 -4.98 -28.52
CA GLU A 491 0.23 -5.45 -29.27
C GLU A 491 -0.54 -4.28 -29.89
N THR A 492 -0.77 -3.21 -29.12
CA THR A 492 -1.45 -1.99 -29.60
C THR A 492 -0.68 -1.37 -30.77
N LEU A 493 0.65 -1.19 -30.64
CA LEU A 493 1.48 -0.66 -31.72
C LEU A 493 1.50 -1.57 -32.94
N LEU A 494 1.64 -2.88 -32.75
CA LEU A 494 1.66 -3.85 -33.84
C LEU A 494 0.35 -3.82 -34.63
N LYS A 495 -0.80 -3.87 -33.93
CA LYS A 495 -2.13 -3.76 -34.54
C LYS A 495 -2.31 -2.45 -35.31
N ALA A 496 -1.85 -1.35 -34.72
CA ALA A 496 -1.97 -0.03 -35.35
C ALA A 496 -1.11 0.09 -36.60
N TYR A 497 0.13 -0.40 -36.61
CA TYR A 497 0.99 -0.39 -37.79
C TYR A 497 0.48 -1.33 -38.90
N VAL A 498 0.03 -2.53 -38.52
CA VAL A 498 -0.59 -3.45 -39.51
C VAL A 498 -1.86 -2.85 -40.10
N GLY A 499 -2.72 -2.25 -39.28
CA GLY A 499 -3.94 -1.58 -39.77
C GLY A 499 -3.67 -0.39 -40.69
N ALA A 500 -2.55 0.31 -40.48
CA ALA A 500 -2.10 1.41 -41.34
C ALA A 500 -1.22 0.97 -42.54
N THR A 501 -1.04 -0.33 -42.76
CA THR A 501 -0.16 -0.92 -43.81
C THR A 501 1.31 -0.49 -43.71
N ARG A 502 1.76 -0.03 -42.52
CA ARG A 502 3.15 0.32 -42.23
C ARG A 502 3.94 -0.91 -41.79
N LEU A 503 4.08 -1.88 -42.68
CA LEU A 503 4.65 -3.19 -42.34
C LEU A 503 6.12 -3.17 -41.94
N ASP A 504 6.90 -2.19 -42.37
CA ASP A 504 8.30 -2.03 -41.97
C ASP A 504 8.39 -1.63 -40.48
N ASP A 505 7.49 -0.76 -40.02
CA ASP A 505 7.46 -0.36 -38.61
C ASP A 505 6.86 -1.48 -37.74
N ALA A 506 5.85 -2.20 -38.25
CA ALA A 506 5.34 -3.42 -37.60
C ALA A 506 6.45 -4.47 -37.40
N ALA A 507 7.30 -4.68 -38.42
CA ALA A 507 8.43 -5.59 -38.33
C ALA A 507 9.48 -5.12 -37.30
N LYS A 508 9.73 -3.80 -37.18
CA LYS A 508 10.61 -3.25 -36.12
C LYS A 508 10.07 -3.50 -34.71
N VAL A 509 8.76 -3.32 -34.53
CA VAL A 509 8.09 -3.60 -33.25
C VAL A 509 8.18 -5.09 -32.91
N ALA A 510 7.89 -5.98 -33.86
CA ALA A 510 8.03 -7.42 -33.68
C ALA A 510 9.48 -7.85 -33.36
N LYS A 511 10.47 -7.24 -34.04
CA LYS A 511 11.87 -7.43 -33.72
C LYS A 511 12.18 -7.02 -32.28
N GLY A 512 11.64 -5.88 -31.83
CA GLY A 512 11.79 -5.42 -30.45
C GLY A 512 11.24 -6.41 -29.42
N ILE A 513 10.08 -7.03 -29.70
CA ILE A 513 9.49 -8.06 -28.85
C ILE A 513 10.39 -9.31 -28.80
N LEU A 514 10.85 -9.76 -29.95
CA LEU A 514 11.67 -10.96 -30.06
C LEU A 514 13.06 -10.81 -29.40
N LEU A 515 13.53 -9.58 -29.23
CA LEU A 515 14.77 -9.26 -28.54
C LEU A 515 14.58 -9.06 -27.02
N ASP A 516 13.36 -8.79 -26.57
CA ASP A 516 13.05 -8.61 -25.15
C ASP A 516 12.74 -9.95 -24.49
N GLU A 517 13.65 -10.47 -23.69
CA GLU A 517 13.49 -11.73 -22.97
C GLU A 517 12.30 -11.75 -21.98
N LYS A 518 11.78 -10.58 -21.62
CA LYS A 518 10.70 -10.44 -20.64
C LYS A 518 9.31 -10.49 -21.27
N VAL A 519 9.23 -10.36 -22.58
CA VAL A 519 7.96 -10.28 -23.32
C VAL A 519 7.82 -11.49 -24.23
N ILE A 520 6.66 -12.15 -24.15
CA ILE A 520 6.36 -13.30 -25.02
C ILE A 520 5.69 -12.79 -26.30
N PHE A 521 6.27 -13.11 -27.45
CA PHE A 521 5.62 -12.89 -28.73
C PHE A 521 4.51 -13.94 -28.93
N THR A 522 3.25 -13.53 -28.70
CA THR A 522 2.10 -14.44 -28.73
C THR A 522 1.82 -14.94 -30.16
N ASP A 523 1.15 -16.10 -30.25
CA ASP A 523 0.81 -16.66 -31.55
C ASP A 523 -0.16 -15.76 -32.34
N GLU A 524 -1.04 -15.04 -31.62
CA GLU A 524 -1.94 -14.04 -32.23
C GLU A 524 -1.17 -12.88 -32.89
N MET A 525 -0.14 -12.36 -32.22
CA MET A 525 0.73 -11.32 -32.79
C MET A 525 1.50 -11.79 -34.01
N LYS A 526 1.97 -13.06 -33.99
CA LYS A 526 2.67 -13.68 -35.13
C LYS A 526 1.75 -13.83 -36.31
N GLU A 527 0.56 -14.41 -36.11
CA GLU A 527 -0.43 -14.59 -37.17
C GLU A 527 -0.87 -13.26 -37.78
N LEU A 528 -1.03 -12.22 -36.94
CA LEU A 528 -1.39 -10.88 -37.42
C LEU A 528 -0.31 -10.30 -38.34
N LEU A 529 0.96 -10.34 -37.94
CA LEU A 529 2.08 -9.81 -38.72
C LEU A 529 2.32 -10.63 -39.97
N GLU A 530 2.40 -11.95 -39.82
CA GLU A 530 2.63 -12.86 -40.97
C GLU A 530 1.50 -12.81 -41.98
N GLY A 531 0.25 -12.73 -41.49
CA GLY A 531 -0.92 -12.58 -42.38
C GLY A 531 -0.89 -11.27 -43.16
N ALA A 532 -0.50 -10.17 -42.54
CA ALA A 532 -0.34 -8.88 -43.19
C ALA A 532 0.81 -8.87 -44.22
N LEU A 533 1.96 -9.43 -43.88
CA LEU A 533 3.10 -9.55 -44.81
C LEU A 533 2.81 -10.45 -46.00
N ARG A 534 2.10 -11.58 -45.82
CA ARG A 534 1.65 -12.46 -46.91
C ARG A 534 0.63 -11.75 -47.81
N GLY A 535 -0.28 -10.97 -47.22
CA GLY A 535 -1.27 -10.20 -47.98
C GLY A 535 -0.64 -9.22 -48.97
N GLU A 536 0.52 -8.67 -48.63
CA GLU A 536 1.29 -7.76 -49.50
C GLU A 536 2.38 -8.47 -50.33
N GLY A 537 2.44 -9.81 -50.29
CA GLY A 537 3.43 -10.59 -51.06
C GLY A 537 4.88 -10.47 -50.53
N ARG A 538 5.05 -10.13 -49.25
CA ARG A 538 6.36 -9.89 -48.59
C ARG A 538 6.75 -11.05 -47.66
N GLU A 539 6.52 -12.30 -48.10
CA GLU A 539 6.82 -13.49 -47.25
C GLU A 539 8.32 -13.64 -46.93
N ASP A 540 9.20 -13.19 -47.83
CA ASP A 540 10.64 -13.23 -47.62
C ASP A 540 11.09 -12.36 -46.42
N ASP A 541 10.36 -11.33 -46.05
CA ASP A 541 10.69 -10.44 -44.97
C ASP A 541 10.44 -11.08 -43.60
N ILE A 542 9.59 -12.10 -43.52
CA ILE A 542 9.39 -12.90 -42.30
C ILE A 542 10.67 -13.68 -41.98
N ALA A 543 11.24 -14.37 -43.01
CA ALA A 543 12.47 -15.11 -42.82
C ALA A 543 13.63 -14.19 -42.43
N LYS A 544 13.77 -13.03 -43.07
CA LYS A 544 14.79 -12.01 -42.74
C LYS A 544 14.63 -11.48 -41.33
N LEU A 545 13.40 -11.25 -40.87
CA LEU A 545 13.14 -10.77 -39.51
C LEU A 545 13.71 -11.75 -38.46
N TYR A 546 13.44 -13.04 -38.61
CA TYR A 546 13.96 -14.05 -37.70
C TYR A 546 15.48 -14.20 -37.78
N GLU A 547 16.05 -14.16 -38.99
CA GLU A 547 17.52 -14.20 -39.18
C GLU A 547 18.21 -12.99 -38.53
N ASP A 548 17.63 -11.79 -38.68
CA ASP A 548 18.15 -10.56 -38.06
C ASP A 548 18.08 -10.60 -36.53
N VAL A 549 17.01 -11.15 -35.97
CA VAL A 549 16.85 -11.33 -34.52
C VAL A 549 17.89 -12.31 -33.98
N GLU A 550 18.08 -13.45 -34.63
CA GLU A 550 19.09 -14.44 -34.21
C GLU A 550 20.51 -13.88 -34.28
N ARG A 551 20.80 -13.11 -35.33
CA ARG A 551 22.11 -12.42 -35.47
C ARG A 551 22.32 -11.41 -34.32
N GLU A 552 21.33 -10.55 -34.02
CA GLU A 552 21.43 -9.56 -32.96
C GLU A 552 21.56 -10.20 -31.57
N LYS A 553 20.83 -11.29 -31.31
CA LYS A 553 20.97 -12.07 -30.07
C LYS A 553 22.40 -12.63 -29.94
N ALA A 554 22.94 -13.19 -31.02
CA ALA A 554 24.31 -13.70 -31.02
C ALA A 554 25.32 -12.58 -30.72
N GLU A 555 25.16 -11.41 -31.36
CA GLU A 555 26.02 -10.25 -31.12
C GLU A 555 25.88 -9.70 -29.70
N ALA A 556 24.65 -9.70 -29.13
CA ALA A 556 24.40 -9.28 -27.76
C ALA A 556 25.11 -10.19 -26.75
N VAL A 557 25.05 -11.50 -26.96
CA VAL A 557 25.77 -12.48 -26.12
C VAL A 557 27.28 -12.24 -26.17
N VAL A 558 27.85 -11.97 -27.35
CA VAL A 558 29.27 -11.66 -27.49
C VAL A 558 29.62 -10.35 -26.74
N ARG A 559 28.83 -9.30 -26.93
CA ARG A 559 29.04 -8.01 -26.22
C ARG A 559 28.96 -8.17 -24.70
N ALA A 560 27.96 -8.90 -24.20
CA ALA A 560 27.81 -9.16 -22.77
C ALA A 560 29.00 -9.97 -22.22
N ALA A 561 29.51 -10.94 -22.98
CA ALA A 561 30.70 -11.70 -22.60
C ALA A 561 31.98 -10.81 -22.55
N GLU A 562 32.14 -9.90 -23.52
CA GLU A 562 33.23 -8.93 -23.52
C GLU A 562 33.14 -7.93 -22.37
N GLU A 563 31.94 -7.39 -22.09
CA GLU A 563 31.75 -6.50 -20.95
C GLU A 563 32.01 -7.18 -19.61
N LYS A 564 31.54 -8.41 -19.45
CA LYS A 564 31.85 -9.23 -18.28
C LYS A 564 33.34 -9.48 -18.13
N ALA A 565 34.03 -9.81 -19.21
CA ALA A 565 35.47 -9.99 -19.21
C ALA A 565 36.21 -8.70 -18.83
N ARG A 566 35.79 -7.54 -19.34
CA ARG A 566 36.33 -6.21 -18.97
C ARG A 566 36.10 -5.91 -17.50
N ALA A 567 34.87 -6.12 -17.00
CA ALA A 567 34.51 -5.90 -15.59
C ALA A 567 35.32 -6.82 -14.66
N GLU A 568 35.51 -8.09 -15.03
CA GLU A 568 36.37 -9.03 -14.28
C GLU A 568 37.84 -8.61 -14.31
N ALA A 569 38.36 -8.11 -15.44
CA ALA A 569 39.71 -7.60 -15.54
C ALA A 569 39.90 -6.36 -14.63
N GLN A 570 38.97 -5.41 -14.66
CA GLN A 570 38.98 -4.23 -13.78
C GLN A 570 38.93 -4.63 -12.30
N ALA A 571 38.04 -5.58 -11.95
CA ALA A 571 37.95 -6.07 -10.58
C ALA A 571 39.22 -6.79 -10.10
N ARG A 572 39.93 -7.48 -11.01
CA ARG A 572 41.23 -8.09 -10.70
C ARG A 572 42.30 -7.02 -10.47
N GLU A 573 42.32 -5.98 -11.30
CA GLU A 573 43.26 -4.85 -11.17
C GLU A 573 43.01 -4.08 -9.86
N GLU A 574 41.76 -3.76 -9.52
CA GLU A 574 41.42 -3.14 -8.25
C GLU A 574 41.81 -4.01 -7.04
N ARG A 575 41.58 -5.33 -7.12
CA ARG A 575 42.02 -6.25 -6.06
C ARG A 575 43.53 -6.30 -5.92
N ALA A 576 44.25 -6.24 -7.04
CA ALA A 576 45.72 -6.19 -7.05
C ALA A 576 46.20 -4.86 -6.45
N ALA A 577 45.60 -3.73 -6.83
CA ALA A 577 45.91 -2.42 -6.27
C ALA A 577 45.67 -2.35 -4.75
N ARG A 578 44.55 -2.86 -4.28
CA ARG A 578 44.23 -2.93 -2.83
C ARG A 578 45.21 -3.82 -2.06
N ARG A 579 45.66 -4.95 -2.68
CA ARG A 579 46.68 -5.81 -2.06
C ARG A 579 48.05 -5.12 -2.01
N ALA A 580 48.42 -4.40 -3.07
CA ALA A 580 49.66 -3.63 -3.11
C ALA A 580 49.64 -2.47 -2.06
N GLU A 581 48.52 -1.78 -1.93
CA GLU A 581 48.36 -0.75 -0.90
C GLU A 581 48.41 -1.32 0.52
N ALA A 582 47.79 -2.47 0.77
CA ALA A 582 47.86 -3.16 2.05
C ALA A 582 49.32 -3.60 2.35
N ALA A 583 50.01 -4.19 1.39
CA ALA A 583 51.40 -4.58 1.55
C ALA A 583 52.32 -3.37 1.83
N ALA A 584 52.10 -2.24 1.13
CA ALA A 584 52.82 -1.00 1.40
C ALA A 584 52.57 -0.45 2.81
N LYS A 585 51.34 -0.55 3.30
CA LYS A 585 50.99 -0.16 4.69
C LYS A 585 51.65 -1.07 5.71
N ASP A 586 51.69 -2.37 5.46
CA ASP A 586 52.33 -3.34 6.35
C ASP A 586 53.88 -3.13 6.36
N GLU A 587 54.46 -2.84 5.21
CA GLU A 587 55.89 -2.51 5.12
C GLU A 587 56.23 -1.18 5.84
N ALA A 588 55.37 -0.17 5.70
CA ALA A 588 55.51 1.09 6.42
C ALA A 588 55.37 0.90 7.93
N ALA A 589 54.42 0.08 8.38
CA ALA A 589 54.25 -0.27 9.80
C ALA A 589 55.45 -1.07 10.33
N ALA A 590 55.99 -2.00 9.55
CA ALA A 590 57.20 -2.74 9.93
C ALA A 590 58.43 -1.83 10.02
N LYS A 591 58.61 -0.89 9.08
CA LYS A 591 59.67 0.12 9.15
C LYS A 591 59.52 1.05 10.36
N ALA A 592 58.32 1.49 10.68
CA ALA A 592 58.02 2.31 11.84
C ALA A 592 58.32 1.54 13.15
N SER A 593 57.95 0.28 13.25
CA SER A 593 58.24 -0.57 14.40
C SER A 593 59.74 -0.84 14.55
N ALA A 594 60.48 -1.08 13.48
CA ALA A 594 61.91 -1.23 13.48
C ALA A 594 62.61 0.05 13.96
N ALA A 595 62.19 1.21 13.44
CA ALA A 595 62.74 2.51 13.88
C ALA A 595 62.44 2.80 15.37
N ALA A 596 61.27 2.40 15.88
CA ALA A 596 60.91 2.51 17.29
C ALA A 596 61.78 1.60 18.17
N ILE A 597 62.06 0.37 17.72
CA ILE A 597 62.94 -0.55 18.42
C ILE A 597 64.39 -0.01 18.46
N GLU A 598 64.85 0.55 17.33
CA GLU A 598 66.20 1.14 17.25
C GLU A 598 66.34 2.39 18.16
N ALA A 599 65.29 3.22 18.25
CA ALA A 599 65.23 4.35 19.16
C ALA A 599 65.28 3.90 20.64
N ILE A 600 64.56 2.83 20.99
CA ILE A 600 64.59 2.24 22.34
C ILE A 600 65.94 1.66 22.66
N LEU A 601 66.61 0.94 21.73
CA LEU A 601 67.92 0.38 21.92
C LEU A 601 69.00 1.47 21.96
N GLY A 602 68.85 2.52 21.15
CA GLY A 602 69.72 3.70 21.19
C GLY A 602 69.63 4.48 22.51
N HIS A 603 68.44 4.55 23.09
CA HIS A 603 68.23 5.16 24.43
C HIS A 603 68.88 4.30 25.54
N ARG A 604 68.78 2.99 25.43
CA ARG A 604 69.38 2.05 26.37
C ARG A 604 70.91 2.09 26.32
N ARG A 605 71.54 2.26 25.13
CA ARG A 605 73.00 2.45 25.01
C ARG A 605 73.50 3.79 25.56
N ARG A 606 72.67 4.84 25.56
CA ARG A 606 73.00 6.13 26.20
C ARG A 606 72.85 6.09 27.70
N THR A 607 71.95 5.31 28.24
CA THR A 607 71.78 5.16 29.71
C THR A 607 72.77 4.15 30.29
N GLU A 608 73.31 3.20 29.51
CA GLU A 608 74.36 2.26 29.93
C GLU A 608 75.77 2.87 29.88
N GLY A 609 75.96 4.02 29.21
CA GLY A 609 77.24 4.73 29.14
C GLY A 609 77.51 5.70 30.29
N GLU A 610 76.52 5.96 31.15
CA GLU A 610 76.63 6.89 32.31
C GLU A 610 76.63 6.22 33.70
N THR A 611 76.68 4.86 33.75
CA THR A 611 76.69 4.12 35.01
C THR A 611 77.76 3.00 35.08
N GLU A 612 78.97 3.32 34.68
CA GLU A 612 80.13 2.51 35.13
C GLU A 612 80.86 3.21 36.32
N ALA A 613 80.24 3.18 37.44
CA ALA A 613 80.94 3.28 38.78
C ALA A 613 79.94 2.90 39.87
N SER A 614 79.84 1.65 40.20
CA SER A 614 79.82 0.99 41.48
C SER A 614 78.98 -0.29 41.52
N ALA A 615 79.71 -1.28 41.71
CA ALA A 615 79.62 -2.57 42.41
C ALA A 615 78.25 -3.21 42.74
N SER A 616 78.26 -4.50 42.48
CA SER A 616 77.77 -5.67 43.25
C SER A 616 76.31 -6.15 43.08
N THR A 617 76.26 -7.26 42.33
CA THR A 617 75.56 -8.54 42.59
C THR A 617 74.01 -8.61 42.72
N PRO A 618 73.44 -9.75 42.54
CA PRO A 618 72.31 -9.96 41.68
C PRO A 618 71.03 -10.31 42.45
N ASN A 619 69.91 -10.08 41.85
CA ASN A 619 68.80 -10.99 42.13
C ASN A 619 67.68 -10.87 41.09
N ALA A 620 67.07 -12.00 40.89
CA ALA A 620 65.98 -12.36 40.01
C ALA A 620 64.71 -11.48 40.20
N LEU A 621 63.83 -11.65 39.18
CA LEU A 621 62.45 -11.21 39.05
C LEU A 621 62.32 -10.08 38.01
N ASP A 622 61.53 -10.11 36.97
CA ASP A 622 60.18 -10.62 36.87
C ASP A 622 59.73 -10.62 35.40
N GLY A 623 59.10 -11.65 34.97
CA GLY A 623 58.50 -11.85 33.64
C GLY A 623 57.17 -11.13 33.49
N GLY A 624 57.11 -9.80 33.80
CA GLY A 624 55.83 -9.08 33.84
C GLY A 624 55.56 -8.07 32.71
N LEU A 625 56.54 -7.81 31.84
CA LEU A 625 56.40 -6.66 30.93
C LEU A 625 55.95 -7.01 29.50
N LEU A 626 55.95 -8.29 29.11
CA LEU A 626 55.57 -8.73 27.77
C LEU A 626 54.07 -9.01 27.59
N SER A 627 53.31 -9.07 28.66
CA SER A 627 51.84 -9.29 28.59
C SER A 627 51.02 -8.02 28.37
N ARG A 628 51.62 -6.83 28.42
CA ARG A 628 50.92 -5.56 28.22
C ARG A 628 50.96 -4.98 26.81
N LEU A 629 51.72 -5.58 25.89
CA LEU A 629 51.89 -5.10 24.52
C LEU A 629 51.18 -5.94 23.45
N GLY A 630 50.37 -6.94 23.79
CA GLY A 630 49.44 -7.58 22.89
C GLY A 630 50.04 -8.29 21.68
N LEU A 631 51.37 -8.58 21.69
CA LEU A 631 52.03 -9.30 20.62
C LEU A 631 52.04 -10.80 20.94
N ARG A 632 51.08 -11.51 20.37
CA ARG A 632 51.13 -12.97 20.31
C ARG A 632 52.10 -13.39 19.22
N SER A 633 53.16 -14.06 19.62
CA SER A 633 54.04 -14.79 18.70
C SER A 633 53.26 -15.92 18.04
N SER A 634 53.18 -15.90 16.73
CA SER A 634 52.75 -17.05 15.92
C SER A 634 53.80 -18.17 16.00
N GLY A 635 53.45 -19.18 16.78
CA GLY A 635 54.16 -20.46 16.78
C GLY A 635 53.66 -21.31 15.62
N GLU A 636 54.58 -21.94 14.94
CA GLU A 636 54.37 -22.95 13.92
C GLU A 636 53.39 -24.04 14.37
N GLY A 637 52.34 -24.26 13.61
CA GLY A 637 51.38 -25.33 13.78
C GLY A 637 51.02 -25.91 12.41
N THR A 638 51.47 -27.12 12.22
CA THR A 638 51.32 -28.04 11.10
C THR A 638 49.91 -28.08 10.49
N LEU A 639 49.90 -28.16 9.17
CA LEU A 639 48.80 -28.60 8.33
C LEU A 639 48.30 -29.96 8.76
N GLN A 640 47.00 -30.03 9.11
CA GLN A 640 46.17 -31.23 8.89
C GLN A 640 44.68 -30.85 9.16
N ASP A 641 43.85 -31.31 8.20
CA ASP A 641 42.39 -31.48 8.32
C ASP A 641 41.45 -30.28 8.14
N ILE A 642 41.17 -29.96 6.89
CA ILE A 642 39.89 -29.35 6.46
C ILE A 642 39.21 -30.36 5.51
N PRO A 643 38.00 -30.86 5.80
CA PRO A 643 37.25 -31.72 4.88
C PRO A 643 36.67 -30.92 3.72
N PRO A 644 36.54 -31.51 2.50
CA PRO A 644 36.08 -30.82 1.32
C PRO A 644 34.58 -30.61 1.34
N LEU A 645 34.18 -29.41 0.88
CA LEU A 645 32.81 -29.10 0.51
C LEU A 645 32.33 -30.01 -0.62
N ARG A 646 31.25 -30.72 -0.41
CA ARG A 646 30.56 -31.55 -1.40
C ARG A 646 29.93 -30.67 -2.46
N ASP A 647 30.31 -30.87 -3.70
CA ASP A 647 29.56 -30.61 -4.92
C ASP A 647 28.36 -31.55 -4.96
N GLU A 648 27.15 -30.98 -4.97
CA GLU A 648 25.92 -31.71 -5.37
C GLU A 648 25.45 -31.16 -6.71
N THR A 649 26.00 -31.69 -7.78
CA THR A 649 25.36 -31.76 -9.09
C THR A 649 25.44 -33.19 -9.58
N LYS A 650 24.33 -33.88 -9.60
CA LYS A 650 23.80 -34.85 -10.57
C LYS A 650 22.96 -35.94 -9.92
N GLY A 651 21.88 -36.23 -10.55
CA GLY A 651 21.10 -37.45 -10.37
C GLY A 651 19.61 -37.21 -10.65
N ASP A 652 19.24 -37.30 -11.87
CA ASP A 652 18.35 -38.26 -12.57
C ASP A 652 17.30 -38.97 -11.72
N GLY A 653 16.10 -39.02 -12.27
CA GLY A 653 15.16 -40.08 -11.99
C GLY A 653 13.72 -39.62 -11.94
N GLN A 654 13.05 -39.58 -13.07
CA GLN A 654 11.84 -40.33 -13.44
C GLN A 654 10.99 -40.89 -12.29
N GLU A 655 9.71 -40.61 -12.40
CA GLU A 655 8.51 -41.43 -12.38
C GLU A 655 7.43 -41.08 -11.35
N GLN A 656 6.29 -40.78 -11.94
CA GLN A 656 4.91 -41.25 -11.62
C GLN A 656 4.22 -40.75 -10.33
N LEU A 657 3.23 -40.08 -10.63
CA LEU A 657 1.79 -40.04 -10.29
C LEU A 657 1.31 -38.66 -9.91
#